data_651209cfb2e6b2d8c05daed5f13bcd66
#
_entry.id   651209cfb2e6b2d8c05daed5f13bcd66
#
_cell.length_a   1.000
_cell.length_b   1.000
_cell.length_c   1.000
_cell.angle_alpha   90.00
_cell.angle_beta   90.00
_cell.angle_gamma   90.00
#
_symmetry.space_group_name_H-M   'P 1'
#
loop_
_entity.id
_entity.type
_entity.pdbx_description
1 polymer ?
#
loop_
_entity_poly.entity_id
_entity_poly.type
_entity_poly.pdbx_seq_one_letter_code
_entity_poly.pdbx_strand_id
1 'polypeptide(L)'
;MGKWTRRAVLSVGGVVGGGLVLGLTEVAFAPNRLGILPKAERNASWLTVWLRITPDNVVTVMVPHCEMGQGVHTSLTMMAAEELDADWSLVRMQEAPAQDAFANAHVIRSFLPFEIPPLLGRGFDYAAFKVAQWVGLQVTGGSSSVRGTGRYGMQVAGAAARAMLIEAAAARWKVPTAECDAKLSQVLHARSGRSATFGELASDAAKLAPAVHPPLKPRAAYTIMGTSVPRFDIPSKVNGAAQYGIDVVLPGMLYATVRAAPVFGGRLRSVDTAVAAAMPGVKAVVKLDDAVAVVADGYWRALKAVRALKPEFDDGGNGGVNSEAIFAAQVQALAGKDLGKAGKEGAGAAALARAAQVIDAEYRVPYLAHAIMEPMSATARCANGRCEVWAGTQDPLSARKVAAKAAGLKPEAVSLYNQQLGGGFGRRLPGSFDYVEQAVKIARAIAPVPVKLIWSREEDIQHDYYRAAFVAQFKGGIDDAGRPVAWVAKFNGASETMAARPPYQIGNLELRTSDVQAHVREGSWRSVAYSQQCFFIESFMDELAHAARQDPLAYRLAALQHSPRHHAALAKAGQLSAWGSALPATHGRGVALVEAFGTIVAEVAEVEVTAEHIIKVHRVVAVVDSGDLVNPDTAAAQIEGGIVFGLSAALFGQITIEKGRVVQSNFHDYPMVTLANSPRVTVKFIRSGAPLGGMGEPGVPPIAPAVANAIFAVTGKRLRQLPLQAQLLSAMSSMA
;
A
#
# COMPACT_ATOMS: atom_id res chain seq x y z
N MET A 1 4.07 -0.25 -12.78
CA MET A 1 5.36 0.01 -12.09
C MET A 1 6.26 0.77 -13.04
N GLY A 2 6.58 2.05 -12.74
CA GLY A 2 7.51 2.82 -13.54
C GLY A 2 8.87 2.13 -13.66
N LYS A 3 9.66 2.49 -14.67
CA LYS A 3 11.02 1.94 -14.92
C LYS A 3 11.90 1.90 -13.66
N TRP A 4 11.62 2.75 -12.67
CA TRP A 4 12.35 2.85 -11.40
C TRP A 4 11.99 1.74 -10.41
N THR A 5 10.72 1.37 -10.28
CA THR A 5 10.29 0.25 -9.41
C THR A 5 10.71 -1.10 -10.00
N ARG A 6 10.67 -1.25 -11.32
CA ARG A 6 11.24 -2.41 -12.03
C ARG A 6 12.76 -2.49 -11.81
N ARG A 7 13.49 -1.37 -11.93
CA ARG A 7 14.94 -1.34 -11.67
C ARG A 7 15.26 -1.58 -10.20
N ALA A 8 14.47 -1.06 -9.26
CA ALA A 8 14.67 -1.33 -7.83
C ALA A 8 14.39 -2.80 -7.48
N VAL A 9 13.30 -3.39 -7.97
CA VAL A 9 12.99 -4.83 -7.73
C VAL A 9 13.95 -5.74 -8.48
N LEU A 10 14.35 -5.43 -9.73
CA LEU A 10 15.34 -6.18 -10.49
C LEU A 10 16.77 -5.93 -9.97
N SER A 11 17.08 -4.74 -9.45
CA SER A 11 18.37 -4.46 -8.81
C SER A 11 18.47 -5.17 -7.47
N VAL A 12 17.39 -5.29 -6.70
CA VAL A 12 17.35 -6.09 -5.48
C VAL A 12 17.46 -7.57 -5.83
N GLY A 13 16.78 -8.08 -6.87
CA GLY A 13 16.91 -9.46 -7.34
C GLY A 13 18.29 -9.75 -7.94
N GLY A 14 18.88 -8.85 -8.70
CA GLY A 14 20.21 -8.97 -9.31
C GLY A 14 21.36 -8.79 -8.32
N VAL A 15 21.21 -7.90 -7.34
CA VAL A 15 22.18 -7.69 -6.23
C VAL A 15 22.12 -8.84 -5.24
N VAL A 16 20.93 -9.41 -4.98
CA VAL A 16 20.80 -10.64 -4.15
C VAL A 16 21.40 -11.84 -4.86
N GLY A 17 21.22 -12.00 -6.18
CA GLY A 17 21.85 -13.09 -6.94
C GLY A 17 23.36 -12.93 -7.14
N GLY A 18 23.85 -11.72 -7.43
CA GLY A 18 25.29 -11.45 -7.65
C GLY A 18 26.08 -11.21 -6.35
N GLY A 19 25.46 -10.63 -5.32
CA GLY A 19 26.09 -10.40 -4.01
C GLY A 19 26.25 -11.68 -3.17
N LEU A 20 25.42 -12.70 -3.41
CA LEU A 20 25.54 -14.02 -2.74
C LEU A 20 26.83 -14.76 -3.12
N VAL A 21 27.40 -14.51 -4.29
CA VAL A 21 28.61 -15.21 -4.78
C VAL A 21 29.90 -14.55 -4.30
N LEU A 22 29.90 -13.23 -4.00
CA LEU A 22 31.12 -12.48 -3.63
C LEU A 22 31.32 -12.28 -2.13
N GLY A 23 30.38 -12.69 -1.27
CA GLY A 23 30.33 -12.22 0.12
C GLY A 23 30.31 -13.27 1.22
N LEU A 24 30.55 -14.56 0.96
CA LEU A 24 30.46 -15.59 2.00
C LEU A 24 31.44 -15.39 3.19
N THR A 25 32.56 -14.72 2.97
CA THR A 25 33.52 -14.40 4.06
C THR A 25 33.18 -13.11 4.82
N GLU A 26 32.61 -12.11 4.16
CA GLU A 26 32.18 -10.85 4.83
C GLU A 26 30.83 -10.98 5.55
N VAL A 27 29.97 -11.92 5.15
CA VAL A 27 28.65 -12.16 5.73
C VAL A 27 28.69 -12.55 7.20
N ALA A 28 29.68 -13.35 7.60
CA ALA A 28 29.84 -13.80 9.00
C ALA A 28 30.25 -12.67 9.95
N PHE A 29 30.95 -11.66 9.45
CA PHE A 29 31.46 -10.51 10.22
C PHE A 29 30.69 -9.21 9.99
N ALA A 30 29.61 -9.26 9.24
CA ALA A 30 28.80 -8.07 8.98
C ALA A 30 28.28 -7.44 10.28
N PRO A 31 28.25 -6.10 10.41
CA PRO A 31 27.69 -5.43 11.58
C PRO A 31 26.22 -5.84 11.81
N ASN A 32 25.86 -6.03 13.08
CA ASN A 32 24.44 -6.24 13.41
C ASN A 32 23.65 -4.96 13.12
N ARG A 33 22.63 -5.05 12.27
CA ARG A 33 21.78 -3.92 11.87
C ARG A 33 21.16 -3.21 13.08
N LEU A 34 20.79 -3.94 14.11
CA LEU A 34 20.16 -3.38 15.32
C LEU A 34 21.10 -2.47 16.09
N GLY A 35 22.43 -2.70 16.02
CA GLY A 35 23.46 -1.90 16.69
C GLY A 35 23.96 -0.71 15.86
N ILE A 36 23.44 -0.47 14.65
CA ILE A 36 23.79 0.72 13.86
C ILE A 36 22.89 1.88 14.31
N LEU A 37 23.32 2.55 15.38
CA LEU A 37 22.54 3.57 16.06
C LEU A 37 22.56 4.92 15.32
N PRO A 38 21.51 5.77 15.45
CA PRO A 38 21.56 7.17 15.04
C PRO A 38 22.52 7.96 15.96
N LYS A 39 22.80 9.22 15.58
CA LYS A 39 23.57 10.11 16.47
C LYS A 39 22.82 10.29 17.78
N ALA A 40 23.52 10.07 18.92
CA ALA A 40 22.91 10.04 20.24
C ALA A 40 22.26 11.38 20.65
N GLU A 41 21.10 11.29 21.29
CA GLU A 41 20.48 12.37 22.07
C GLU A 41 21.00 12.28 23.52
N ARG A 42 21.20 13.43 24.20
CA ARG A 42 21.93 13.52 25.48
C ARG A 42 21.28 12.78 26.66
N ASN A 43 19.97 12.51 26.65
CA ASN A 43 19.23 12.02 27.82
C ASN A 43 18.50 10.68 27.60
N ALA A 44 18.87 9.90 26.61
CA ALA A 44 18.26 8.59 26.37
C ALA A 44 19.31 7.54 26.01
N SER A 45 19.12 6.32 26.49
CA SER A 45 19.95 5.16 26.16
C SER A 45 19.34 4.40 24.98
N TRP A 46 20.04 4.34 23.87
CA TRP A 46 19.67 3.54 22.70
C TRP A 46 20.11 2.10 22.91
N LEU A 47 19.18 1.18 23.01
CA LEU A 47 19.45 -0.27 23.08
C LEU A 47 19.56 -0.88 21.68
N THR A 48 18.71 -0.42 20.76
CA THR A 48 18.75 -0.79 19.34
C THR A 48 18.37 0.44 18.51
N VAL A 49 18.54 0.36 17.20
CA VAL A 49 18.12 1.46 16.29
C VAL A 49 16.61 1.80 16.39
N TRP A 50 15.79 0.87 16.88
CA TRP A 50 14.35 1.04 17.01
C TRP A 50 13.86 1.34 18.42
N LEU A 51 14.77 1.24 19.45
CA LEU A 51 14.37 1.35 20.85
C LEU A 51 15.33 2.21 21.64
N ARG A 52 14.79 3.18 22.36
CA ARG A 52 15.48 3.95 23.36
C ARG A 52 14.70 3.98 24.67
N ILE A 53 15.41 4.05 25.80
CA ILE A 53 14.82 4.11 27.13
C ILE A 53 15.41 5.28 27.89
N THR A 54 14.54 6.04 28.58
CA THR A 54 14.94 7.16 29.43
C THR A 54 15.01 6.75 30.90
N PRO A 55 15.74 7.50 31.77
CA PRO A 55 15.86 7.15 33.19
C PRO A 55 14.55 7.07 33.96
N ASP A 56 13.52 7.77 33.53
CA ASP A 56 12.14 7.72 34.06
C ASP A 56 11.34 6.51 33.55
N ASN A 57 12.01 5.51 33.00
CA ASN A 57 11.48 4.23 32.54
C ASN A 57 10.55 4.31 31.31
N VAL A 58 10.57 5.43 30.56
CA VAL A 58 9.80 5.56 29.32
C VAL A 58 10.52 4.86 28.18
N VAL A 59 9.82 3.94 27.53
CA VAL A 59 10.27 3.21 26.33
C VAL A 59 9.75 3.92 25.08
N THR A 60 10.63 4.42 24.23
CA THR A 60 10.26 5.01 22.95
C THR A 60 10.61 4.06 21.81
N VAL A 61 9.61 3.69 21.01
CA VAL A 61 9.76 2.88 19.80
C VAL A 61 9.83 3.82 18.58
N MET A 62 10.92 3.72 17.81
CA MET A 62 11.13 4.47 16.57
C MET A 62 10.52 3.70 15.41
N VAL A 63 9.45 4.21 14.80
CA VAL A 63 8.72 3.52 13.73
C VAL A 63 9.11 4.09 12.37
N PRO A 64 9.78 3.31 11.48
CA PRO A 64 10.23 3.79 10.16
C PRO A 64 9.13 3.70 9.09
N HIS A 65 7.88 3.94 9.46
CA HIS A 65 6.72 3.93 8.59
C HIS A 65 5.85 5.15 8.89
N CYS A 66 5.26 5.73 7.84
CA CYS A 66 4.32 6.83 7.99
C CYS A 66 2.92 6.34 8.36
N GLU A 67 2.19 7.14 9.11
CA GLU A 67 0.77 6.93 9.42
C GLU A 67 -0.12 7.62 8.38
N MET A 68 -0.96 6.85 7.72
CA MET A 68 -1.93 7.33 6.72
C MET A 68 -3.35 6.78 6.98
N GLY A 69 -3.62 6.42 8.25
CA GLY A 69 -4.90 5.85 8.70
C GLY A 69 -4.88 4.36 8.97
N GLN A 70 -3.79 3.65 8.64
CA GLN A 70 -3.70 2.18 8.76
C GLN A 70 -3.30 1.68 10.16
N GLY A 71 -2.95 2.57 11.11
CA GLY A 71 -2.59 2.20 12.48
C GLY A 71 -1.23 1.56 12.65
N VAL A 72 -0.31 1.80 11.72
CA VAL A 72 1.04 1.21 11.73
C VAL A 72 1.87 1.66 12.92
N HIS A 73 1.70 2.91 13.37
CA HIS A 73 2.41 3.45 14.51
C HIS A 73 2.10 2.65 15.79
N THR A 74 0.82 2.32 16.02
CA THR A 74 0.41 1.50 17.16
C THR A 74 0.83 0.05 16.98
N SER A 75 0.57 -0.56 15.82
CA SER A 75 0.82 -1.99 15.60
C SER A 75 2.30 -2.36 15.70
N LEU A 76 3.21 -1.58 15.10
CA LEU A 76 4.65 -1.85 15.19
C LEU A 76 5.20 -1.61 16.60
N THR A 77 4.66 -0.63 17.30
CA THR A 77 5.00 -0.37 18.69
C THR A 77 4.55 -1.52 19.59
N MET A 78 3.34 -2.08 19.39
CA MET A 78 2.88 -3.28 20.09
C MET A 78 3.82 -4.46 19.91
N MET A 79 4.32 -4.68 18.69
CA MET A 79 5.23 -5.79 18.38
C MET A 79 6.58 -5.67 19.10
N ALA A 80 7.13 -4.46 19.20
CA ALA A 80 8.38 -4.21 19.93
C ALA A 80 8.16 -4.31 21.46
N ALA A 81 7.08 -3.71 21.96
CA ALA A 81 6.76 -3.70 23.39
C ALA A 81 6.43 -5.11 23.93
N GLU A 82 5.75 -5.95 23.14
CA GLU A 82 5.48 -7.34 23.49
C GLU A 82 6.77 -8.12 23.77
N GLU A 83 7.70 -8.07 22.85
CA GLU A 83 8.95 -8.82 22.95
C GLU A 83 9.92 -8.25 24.01
N LEU A 84 9.76 -6.96 24.33
CA LEU A 84 10.51 -6.30 25.39
C LEU A 84 9.97 -6.61 26.80
N ASP A 85 8.74 -7.12 26.93
CA ASP A 85 7.96 -7.19 28.18
C ASP A 85 7.74 -5.81 28.84
N ALA A 86 7.48 -4.80 28.01
CA ALA A 86 7.27 -3.43 28.46
C ALA A 86 5.88 -3.25 29.12
N ASP A 87 5.79 -2.39 30.13
CA ASP A 87 4.52 -1.83 30.58
C ASP A 87 4.00 -0.88 29.51
N TRP A 88 2.84 -1.21 28.89
CA TRP A 88 2.26 -0.43 27.80
C TRP A 88 2.01 1.03 28.19
N SER A 89 1.71 1.31 29.43
CA SER A 89 1.48 2.68 29.94
C SER A 89 2.72 3.56 29.84
N LEU A 90 3.93 2.98 29.87
CA LEU A 90 5.22 3.64 29.75
C LEU A 90 5.77 3.66 28.30
N VAL A 91 5.06 3.03 27.35
CA VAL A 91 5.49 2.98 25.96
C VAL A 91 5.04 4.24 25.21
N ARG A 92 5.95 4.78 24.41
CA ARG A 92 5.70 5.90 23.49
C ARG A 92 6.15 5.52 22.09
N MET A 93 5.54 6.15 21.10
CA MET A 93 5.89 6.00 19.70
C MET A 93 6.45 7.31 19.14
N GLN A 94 7.46 7.21 18.31
CA GLN A 94 7.97 8.32 17.50
C GLN A 94 8.19 7.83 16.07
N GLU A 95 7.70 8.58 15.07
CA GLU A 95 8.04 8.29 13.69
C GLU A 95 9.54 8.55 13.48
N ALA A 96 10.24 7.59 12.84
CA ALA A 96 11.66 7.70 12.59
C ALA A 96 11.93 8.79 11.53
N PRO A 97 12.84 9.72 11.80
CA PRO A 97 13.14 10.81 10.86
C PRO A 97 13.73 10.29 9.55
N ALA A 98 13.69 11.12 8.49
CA ALA A 98 14.26 10.83 7.17
C ALA A 98 15.80 10.83 7.20
N GLN A 99 16.40 9.90 7.93
CA GLN A 99 17.83 9.70 8.09
C GLN A 99 18.24 8.30 7.66
N ASP A 100 19.43 8.18 7.10
CA ASP A 100 19.94 6.92 6.53
C ASP A 100 20.06 5.80 7.57
N ALA A 101 20.22 6.12 8.86
CA ALA A 101 20.19 5.16 9.96
C ALA A 101 18.84 4.41 10.05
N PHE A 102 17.77 5.02 9.62
CA PHE A 102 16.42 4.45 9.66
C PHE A 102 15.96 3.85 8.33
N ALA A 103 16.86 3.69 7.34
CA ALA A 103 16.54 3.00 6.11
C ALA A 103 15.95 1.62 6.40
N ASN A 104 14.76 1.33 5.86
CA ASN A 104 13.95 0.20 6.26
C ASN A 104 14.10 -0.99 5.31
N ALA A 105 15.18 -1.73 5.47
CA ALA A 105 15.49 -2.92 4.65
C ALA A 105 14.60 -4.13 4.95
N HIS A 106 14.00 -4.21 6.16
CA HIS A 106 13.20 -5.38 6.56
C HIS A 106 11.97 -5.59 5.69
N VAL A 107 11.47 -4.54 5.03
CA VAL A 107 10.38 -4.67 4.03
C VAL A 107 10.74 -5.63 2.89
N ILE A 108 12.03 -5.74 2.53
CA ILE A 108 12.51 -6.61 1.45
C ILE A 108 12.19 -8.07 1.76
N ARG A 109 12.36 -8.51 3.02
CA ARG A 109 12.05 -9.88 3.44
C ARG A 109 10.59 -10.27 3.18
N SER A 110 9.66 -9.32 3.26
CA SER A 110 8.25 -9.58 3.04
C SER A 110 7.87 -9.87 1.57
N PHE A 111 8.78 -9.61 0.64
CA PHE A 111 8.58 -9.89 -0.79
C PHE A 111 9.38 -11.10 -1.28
N LEU A 112 10.16 -11.75 -0.41
CA LEU A 112 10.86 -12.98 -0.77
C LEU A 112 9.90 -14.17 -0.71
N PRO A 113 9.98 -15.10 -1.68
CA PRO A 113 9.15 -16.31 -1.69
C PRO A 113 9.70 -17.41 -0.76
N PHE A 114 10.78 -17.13 -0.01
CA PHE A 114 11.45 -18.07 0.89
C PHE A 114 12.00 -17.35 2.11
N GLU A 115 12.16 -18.09 3.21
CA GLU A 115 12.81 -17.60 4.42
C GLU A 115 14.34 -17.63 4.26
N ILE A 116 15.00 -16.57 4.75
CA ILE A 116 16.47 -16.54 4.77
C ILE A 116 16.97 -17.44 5.91
N PRO A 117 17.84 -18.44 5.64
CA PRO A 117 18.41 -19.28 6.69
C PRO A 117 19.07 -18.44 7.79
N PRO A 118 18.92 -18.81 9.08
CA PRO A 118 19.48 -18.03 10.21
C PRO A 118 20.96 -17.70 10.08
N LEU A 119 21.77 -18.64 9.59
CA LEU A 119 23.21 -18.44 9.37
C LEU A 119 23.52 -17.29 8.40
N LEU A 120 22.67 -17.05 7.39
CA LEU A 120 22.84 -16.00 6.39
C LEU A 120 22.08 -14.71 6.76
N GLY A 121 21.21 -14.76 7.78
CA GLY A 121 20.29 -13.67 8.13
C GLY A 121 21.00 -12.35 8.41
N ARG A 122 22.07 -12.37 9.20
CA ARG A 122 22.85 -11.18 9.56
C ARG A 122 23.47 -10.48 8.34
N GLY A 123 24.14 -11.23 7.48
CA GLY A 123 24.76 -10.69 6.28
C GLY A 123 23.74 -10.17 5.27
N PHE A 124 22.64 -10.91 5.11
CA PHE A 124 21.52 -10.48 4.26
C PHE A 124 20.93 -9.15 4.75
N ASP A 125 20.64 -9.02 6.05
CA ASP A 125 20.04 -7.80 6.61
C ASP A 125 20.98 -6.59 6.48
N TYR A 126 22.29 -6.80 6.68
CA TYR A 126 23.27 -5.74 6.47
C TYR A 126 23.39 -5.32 5.00
N ALA A 127 23.48 -6.28 4.08
CA ALA A 127 23.50 -5.98 2.65
C ALA A 127 22.21 -5.28 2.18
N ALA A 128 21.05 -5.80 2.58
CA ALA A 128 19.78 -5.18 2.31
C ALA A 128 19.67 -3.75 2.87
N PHE A 129 20.22 -3.50 4.07
CA PHE A 129 20.29 -2.18 4.66
C PHE A 129 21.17 -1.23 3.84
N LYS A 130 22.33 -1.67 3.34
CA LYS A 130 23.19 -0.86 2.48
C LYS A 130 22.50 -0.50 1.17
N VAL A 131 21.79 -1.46 0.57
CA VAL A 131 20.95 -1.20 -0.62
C VAL A 131 19.85 -0.20 -0.29
N ALA A 132 19.14 -0.38 0.83
CA ALA A 132 18.09 0.53 1.27
C ALA A 132 18.61 1.97 1.48
N GLN A 133 19.80 2.15 2.06
CA GLN A 133 20.46 3.45 2.17
C GLN A 133 20.80 4.04 0.79
N TRP A 134 21.37 3.20 -0.09
CA TRP A 134 21.77 3.65 -1.43
C TRP A 134 20.58 4.09 -2.28
N VAL A 135 19.47 3.35 -2.26
CA VAL A 135 18.25 3.74 -2.99
C VAL A 135 17.41 4.78 -2.23
N GLY A 136 17.63 4.96 -0.92
CA GLY A 136 16.83 5.84 -0.05
C GLY A 136 15.49 5.24 0.30
N LEU A 137 15.46 4.03 0.85
CA LEU A 137 14.25 3.28 1.13
C LEU A 137 13.83 3.41 2.61
N GLN A 138 12.71 4.10 2.87
CA GLN A 138 11.98 4.14 4.13
C GLN A 138 10.47 3.99 3.84
N VAL A 139 10.16 3.03 2.98
CA VAL A 139 8.86 2.92 2.31
C VAL A 139 7.76 2.34 3.21
N THR A 140 6.56 2.89 3.06
CA THR A 140 5.31 2.36 3.62
C THR A 140 4.36 2.00 2.49
N GLY A 141 4.21 0.70 2.22
CA GLY A 141 3.35 0.19 1.15
C GLY A 141 3.43 -1.33 1.02
N GLY A 142 2.57 -1.92 0.19
CA GLY A 142 2.54 -3.36 -0.08
C GLY A 142 2.25 -4.20 1.15
N SER A 143 1.50 -3.67 2.09
CA SER A 143 1.16 -4.33 3.37
C SER A 143 2.38 -4.96 4.07
N SER A 144 3.57 -4.35 3.89
CA SER A 144 4.86 -4.90 4.33
C SER A 144 5.23 -4.54 5.76
N SER A 145 4.52 -3.59 6.40
CA SER A 145 4.90 -3.06 7.71
C SER A 145 4.92 -4.13 8.80
N VAL A 146 3.79 -4.80 9.05
CA VAL A 146 3.66 -5.82 10.10
C VAL A 146 4.45 -7.08 9.72
N ARG A 147 4.24 -7.61 8.50
CA ARG A 147 4.84 -8.88 8.05
C ARG A 147 6.35 -8.79 7.75
N GLY A 148 6.87 -7.60 7.43
CA GLY A 148 8.29 -7.34 7.19
C GLY A 148 8.95 -6.68 8.39
N THR A 149 8.79 -5.35 8.53
CA THR A 149 9.42 -4.57 9.59
C THR A 149 9.00 -5.02 10.99
N GLY A 150 7.73 -5.35 11.20
CA GLY A 150 7.23 -5.86 12.47
C GLY A 150 7.93 -7.15 12.87
N ARG A 151 7.84 -8.17 12.00
CA ARG A 151 8.36 -9.51 12.29
C ARG A 151 9.89 -9.56 12.38
N TYR A 152 10.60 -8.95 11.44
CA TYR A 152 12.05 -9.08 11.32
C TYR A 152 12.84 -7.89 11.91
N GLY A 153 12.15 -6.80 12.25
CA GLY A 153 12.74 -5.62 12.87
C GLY A 153 12.26 -5.39 14.29
N MET A 154 10.96 -5.11 14.49
CA MET A 154 10.43 -4.68 15.79
C MET A 154 10.42 -5.77 16.85
N GLN A 155 9.93 -6.97 16.54
CA GLN A 155 9.97 -8.10 17.47
C GLN A 155 11.41 -8.46 17.83
N VAL A 156 12.29 -8.55 16.83
CA VAL A 156 13.71 -8.88 17.07
C VAL A 156 14.39 -7.78 17.90
N ALA A 157 14.08 -6.51 17.68
CA ALA A 157 14.61 -5.40 18.46
C ALA A 157 14.14 -5.43 19.92
N GLY A 158 12.84 -5.71 20.15
CA GLY A 158 12.28 -5.88 21.50
C GLY A 158 12.94 -7.00 22.27
N ALA A 159 13.05 -8.18 21.65
CA ALA A 159 13.69 -9.35 22.26
C ALA A 159 15.20 -9.13 22.52
N ALA A 160 15.92 -8.47 21.61
CA ALA A 160 17.32 -8.13 21.80
C ALA A 160 17.51 -7.15 22.98
N ALA A 161 16.68 -6.12 23.04
CA ALA A 161 16.71 -5.15 24.13
C ALA A 161 16.37 -5.79 25.49
N ARG A 162 15.38 -6.70 25.53
CA ARG A 162 15.08 -7.50 26.73
C ARG A 162 16.30 -8.29 27.20
N ALA A 163 16.97 -8.99 26.29
CA ALA A 163 18.17 -9.75 26.63
C ALA A 163 19.29 -8.86 27.19
N MET A 164 19.53 -7.68 26.59
CA MET A 164 20.51 -6.71 27.07
C MET A 164 20.19 -6.19 28.49
N LEU A 165 18.93 -5.91 28.80
CA LEU A 165 18.46 -5.46 30.11
C LEU A 165 18.61 -6.57 31.17
N ILE A 166 18.27 -7.81 30.83
CA ILE A 166 18.47 -8.97 31.71
C ILE A 166 19.96 -9.17 31.98
N GLU A 167 20.83 -9.10 30.98
CA GLU A 167 22.28 -9.22 31.13
C GLU A 167 22.87 -8.11 32.02
N ALA A 168 22.43 -6.86 31.82
CA ALA A 168 22.85 -5.73 32.66
C ALA A 168 22.44 -5.91 34.14
N ALA A 169 21.23 -6.38 34.40
CA ALA A 169 20.73 -6.67 35.76
C ALA A 169 21.52 -7.83 36.41
N ALA A 170 21.69 -8.92 35.67
CA ALA A 170 22.44 -10.10 36.12
C ALA A 170 23.89 -9.74 36.50
N ALA A 171 24.57 -8.95 35.66
CA ALA A 171 25.91 -8.43 35.94
C ALA A 171 25.94 -7.54 37.19
N ARG A 172 24.98 -6.62 37.34
CA ARG A 172 24.85 -5.72 38.50
C ARG A 172 24.61 -6.51 39.79
N TRP A 173 23.83 -7.59 39.76
CA TRP A 173 23.50 -8.41 40.91
C TRP A 173 24.45 -9.58 41.14
N LYS A 174 25.35 -9.85 40.19
CA LYS A 174 26.30 -10.98 40.20
C LYS A 174 25.57 -12.32 40.31
N VAL A 175 24.56 -12.51 39.48
CA VAL A 175 23.73 -13.71 39.36
C VAL A 175 23.72 -14.23 37.93
N PRO A 176 23.41 -15.52 37.68
CA PRO A 176 23.22 -16.01 36.32
C PRO A 176 22.06 -15.32 35.61
N THR A 177 22.20 -15.01 34.29
CA THR A 177 21.12 -14.43 33.49
C THR A 177 19.86 -15.30 33.45
N ALA A 178 20.02 -16.63 33.52
CA ALA A 178 18.94 -17.59 33.53
C ALA A 178 18.03 -17.51 34.80
N GLU A 179 18.48 -16.85 35.87
CA GLU A 179 17.69 -16.61 37.07
C GLU A 179 16.95 -15.27 37.04
N CYS A 180 17.14 -14.48 35.98
CA CYS A 180 16.52 -13.18 35.81
C CYS A 180 15.43 -13.26 34.71
N ASP A 181 14.33 -12.57 34.94
CA ASP A 181 13.21 -12.46 33.99
C ASP A 181 12.79 -10.98 33.82
N ALA A 182 12.21 -10.64 32.68
CA ALA A 182 11.69 -9.31 32.42
C ALA A 182 10.16 -9.32 32.48
N LYS A 183 9.56 -8.32 33.13
CA LYS A 183 8.11 -8.17 33.22
C LYS A 183 7.74 -6.72 33.52
N LEU A 184 6.77 -6.15 32.76
CA LEU A 184 6.18 -4.83 32.98
C LEU A 184 7.26 -3.74 33.20
N SER A 185 8.19 -3.63 32.24
CA SER A 185 9.31 -2.65 32.26
C SER A 185 10.25 -2.76 33.48
N GLN A 186 10.39 -3.96 34.04
CA GLN A 186 11.33 -4.29 35.11
C GLN A 186 12.05 -5.60 34.82
N VAL A 187 13.27 -5.75 35.31
CA VAL A 187 13.96 -7.04 35.42
C VAL A 187 13.86 -7.53 36.89
N LEU A 188 13.53 -8.80 37.04
CA LEU A 188 13.25 -9.46 38.32
C LEU A 188 14.24 -10.61 38.53
N HIS A 189 14.72 -10.78 39.74
CA HIS A 189 15.42 -11.97 40.19
C HIS A 189 14.66 -12.59 41.38
N ALA A 190 13.76 -13.53 41.06
CA ALA A 190 12.81 -14.09 42.03
C ALA A 190 13.47 -14.67 43.28
N ARG A 191 14.63 -15.36 43.12
CA ARG A 191 15.37 -16.02 44.21
C ARG A 191 15.84 -15.06 45.28
N SER A 192 16.23 -13.83 44.96
CA SER A 192 16.67 -12.83 45.93
C SER A 192 15.66 -11.71 46.19
N GLY A 193 14.52 -11.71 45.52
CA GLY A 193 13.53 -10.64 45.58
C GLY A 193 13.96 -9.30 45.00
N ARG A 194 15.08 -9.24 44.27
CA ARG A 194 15.60 -8.00 43.65
C ARG A 194 14.80 -7.66 42.40
N SER A 195 14.59 -6.37 42.17
CA SER A 195 14.08 -5.82 40.94
C SER A 195 14.80 -4.53 40.54
N ALA A 196 14.83 -4.22 39.26
CA ALA A 196 15.27 -2.94 38.74
C ALA A 196 14.45 -2.57 37.52
N THR A 197 14.12 -1.29 37.38
CA THR A 197 13.39 -0.79 36.20
C THR A 197 14.28 -0.80 34.97
N PHE A 198 13.68 -0.81 33.78
CA PHE A 198 14.44 -0.69 32.53
C PHE A 198 15.20 0.63 32.47
N GLY A 199 14.62 1.73 33.01
CA GLY A 199 15.28 3.03 33.08
C GLY A 199 16.57 3.01 33.90
N GLU A 200 16.59 2.30 35.07
CA GLU A 200 17.76 2.13 35.90
C GLU A 200 18.87 1.27 35.27
N LEU A 201 18.50 0.38 34.34
CA LEU A 201 19.39 -0.55 33.65
C LEU A 201 19.84 -0.05 32.27
N ALA A 202 19.12 0.89 31.68
CA ALA A 202 19.26 1.28 30.28
C ALA A 202 20.70 1.74 29.94
N SER A 203 21.35 2.51 30.82
CA SER A 203 22.73 2.99 30.59
C SER A 203 23.75 1.85 30.57
N ASP A 204 23.57 0.83 31.38
CA ASP A 204 24.46 -0.35 31.40
C ASP A 204 24.13 -1.27 30.21
N ALA A 205 22.86 -1.52 29.95
CA ALA A 205 22.41 -2.30 28.80
C ALA A 205 22.89 -1.72 27.47
N ALA A 206 22.89 -0.39 27.30
CA ALA A 206 23.34 0.28 26.08
C ALA A 206 24.85 0.07 25.76
N LYS A 207 25.64 -0.41 26.69
CA LYS A 207 27.06 -0.78 26.48
C LYS A 207 27.21 -2.17 25.88
N LEU A 208 26.16 -2.99 25.91
CA LEU A 208 26.15 -4.36 25.40
C LEU A 208 25.82 -4.38 23.90
N ALA A 209 26.26 -5.42 23.20
CA ALA A 209 25.89 -5.62 21.80
C ALA A 209 24.54 -6.35 21.70
N PRO A 210 23.59 -5.87 20.89
CA PRO A 210 22.32 -6.57 20.72
C PRO A 210 22.53 -7.94 20.07
N ALA A 211 21.83 -8.97 20.58
CA ALA A 211 21.86 -10.31 20.01
C ALA A 211 21.29 -10.29 18.57
N VAL A 212 21.90 -11.09 17.68
CA VAL A 212 21.48 -11.17 16.26
C VAL A 212 20.18 -11.98 16.13
N HIS A 213 20.05 -13.05 16.91
CA HIS A 213 18.92 -13.96 16.94
C HIS A 213 18.42 -14.16 18.37
N PRO A 214 17.84 -13.10 18.99
CA PRO A 214 17.31 -13.25 20.33
C PRO A 214 16.11 -14.19 20.31
N PRO A 215 15.88 -15.00 21.36
CA PRO A 215 14.70 -15.84 21.47
C PRO A 215 13.44 -14.96 21.57
N LEU A 216 12.50 -15.17 20.65
CA LEU A 216 11.20 -14.52 20.70
C LEU A 216 10.29 -15.23 21.69
N LYS A 217 9.34 -14.50 22.27
CA LYS A 217 8.32 -15.06 23.16
C LYS A 217 7.43 -16.05 22.41
N PRO A 218 7.02 -17.16 23.04
CA PRO A 218 5.99 -18.00 22.45
C PRO A 218 4.65 -17.25 22.46
N ARG A 219 3.83 -17.45 21.42
CA ARG A 219 2.52 -16.78 21.28
C ARG A 219 1.63 -16.86 22.49
N ALA A 220 1.63 -18.00 23.19
CA ALA A 220 0.85 -18.20 24.43
C ALA A 220 1.23 -17.24 25.56
N ALA A 221 2.42 -16.62 25.48
CA ALA A 221 2.90 -15.64 26.45
C ALA A 221 2.63 -14.19 26.04
N TYR A 222 1.98 -13.96 24.90
CA TYR A 222 1.65 -12.59 24.45
C TYR A 222 0.55 -11.98 25.32
N THR A 223 0.77 -10.72 25.71
CA THR A 223 -0.14 -9.95 26.57
C THR A 223 -0.58 -8.63 25.90
N ILE A 224 0.17 -8.12 24.94
CA ILE A 224 -0.07 -6.87 24.19
C ILE A 224 -0.56 -7.20 22.78
N MET A 225 0.19 -8.01 22.03
CA MET A 225 -0.21 -8.45 20.70
C MET A 225 -1.46 -9.34 20.77
N GLY A 226 -2.40 -9.12 19.85
CA GLY A 226 -3.67 -9.83 19.81
C GLY A 226 -4.78 -9.18 20.65
N THR A 227 -4.49 -8.06 21.31
CA THR A 227 -5.46 -7.23 22.05
C THR A 227 -5.80 -5.94 21.31
N SER A 228 -6.98 -5.37 21.61
CA SER A 228 -7.47 -4.13 21.01
C SER A 228 -6.95 -2.90 21.76
N VAL A 229 -5.67 -2.66 21.64
CA VAL A 229 -5.05 -1.46 22.24
C VAL A 229 -5.51 -0.20 21.49
N PRO A 230 -5.92 0.88 22.19
CA PRO A 230 -6.24 2.16 21.55
C PRO A 230 -5.07 2.72 20.71
N ARG A 231 -5.38 3.23 19.52
CA ARG A 231 -4.36 3.79 18.63
C ARG A 231 -3.82 5.11 19.18
N PHE A 232 -2.50 5.31 19.05
CA PHE A 232 -1.81 6.53 19.49
C PHE A 232 -2.27 7.79 18.74
N ASP A 233 -2.70 7.66 17.49
CA ASP A 233 -3.02 8.78 16.61
C ASP A 233 -4.48 9.27 16.72
N ILE A 234 -5.40 8.49 17.29
CA ILE A 234 -6.82 8.85 17.37
C ILE A 234 -7.06 10.11 18.21
N PRO A 235 -6.49 10.27 19.43
CA PRO A 235 -6.78 11.44 20.24
C PRO A 235 -6.50 12.78 19.54
N SER A 236 -5.35 12.89 18.85
CA SER A 236 -5.00 14.10 18.12
C SER A 236 -5.90 14.36 16.90
N LYS A 237 -6.38 13.30 16.26
CA LYS A 237 -7.26 13.40 15.09
C LYS A 237 -8.67 13.85 15.43
N VAL A 238 -9.21 13.41 16.57
CA VAL A 238 -10.59 13.75 16.95
C VAL A 238 -10.71 15.08 17.67
N ASN A 239 -9.62 15.64 18.20
CA ASN A 239 -9.62 16.96 18.85
C ASN A 239 -9.01 18.07 17.98
N GLY A 240 -8.63 17.77 16.72
CA GLY A 240 -8.06 18.72 15.78
C GLY A 240 -6.58 19.07 16.00
N ALA A 241 -5.87 18.39 16.91
CA ALA A 241 -4.44 18.64 17.16
C ALA A 241 -3.51 17.94 16.16
N ALA A 242 -4.03 17.02 15.36
CA ALA A 242 -3.23 16.34 14.34
C ALA A 242 -2.74 17.33 13.28
N GLN A 243 -1.45 17.25 12.94
CA GLN A 243 -0.81 18.12 11.94
C GLN A 243 -0.52 17.31 10.67
N TYR A 244 -1.13 17.74 9.56
CA TYR A 244 -0.92 17.17 8.23
C TYR A 244 0.02 18.06 7.40
N GLY A 245 0.43 17.60 6.23
CA GLY A 245 1.27 18.39 5.33
C GLY A 245 0.66 19.75 4.96
N ILE A 246 -0.66 19.79 4.78
CA ILE A 246 -1.42 20.99 4.45
C ILE A 246 -1.48 22.00 5.62
N ASP A 247 -1.32 21.55 6.87
CA ASP A 247 -1.44 22.38 8.08
C ASP A 247 -0.14 23.08 8.48
N VAL A 248 1.00 22.70 7.86
CA VAL A 248 2.32 23.29 8.17
C VAL A 248 2.27 24.82 8.02
N VAL A 249 2.67 25.54 9.07
CA VAL A 249 2.77 27.02 9.06
C VAL A 249 4.18 27.43 9.50
N LEU A 250 4.83 28.26 8.70
CA LEU A 250 6.14 28.83 9.01
C LEU A 250 6.07 30.37 9.03
N PRO A 251 6.89 31.04 9.86
CA PRO A 251 6.93 32.49 9.89
C PRO A 251 7.24 33.10 8.52
N GLY A 252 6.45 34.06 8.08
CA GLY A 252 6.64 34.74 6.80
C GLY A 252 6.36 33.89 5.55
N MET A 253 5.73 32.75 5.70
CA MET A 253 5.44 31.82 4.61
C MET A 253 4.48 32.41 3.58
N LEU A 254 4.75 32.10 2.30
CA LEU A 254 3.85 32.34 1.17
C LEU A 254 3.15 31.06 0.73
N TYR A 255 2.14 31.20 -0.12
CA TYR A 255 1.35 30.10 -0.65
C TYR A 255 1.49 30.04 -2.16
N ALA A 256 1.59 28.83 -2.70
CA ALA A 256 1.66 28.60 -4.13
C ALA A 256 0.62 27.58 -4.57
N THR A 257 0.20 27.67 -5.81
CA THR A 257 -0.50 26.63 -6.54
C THR A 257 -0.02 26.59 -7.98
N VAL A 258 -0.30 25.49 -8.66
CA VAL A 258 0.20 25.25 -10.04
C VAL A 258 -0.96 25.06 -11.01
N ARG A 259 -0.66 25.21 -12.28
CA ARG A 259 -1.42 24.74 -13.43
C ARG A 259 -0.47 24.01 -14.36
N ALA A 260 -0.58 22.68 -14.40
CA ALA A 260 0.28 21.84 -15.21
C ALA A 260 -0.25 21.66 -16.64
N ALA A 261 0.60 21.11 -17.51
CA ALA A 261 0.24 20.76 -18.87
C ALA A 261 -0.88 19.71 -18.84
N PRO A 262 -2.03 19.97 -19.52
CA PRO A 262 -3.19 19.08 -19.40
C PRO A 262 -3.01 17.71 -20.06
N VAL A 263 -1.98 17.57 -20.91
CA VAL A 263 -1.60 16.30 -21.55
C VAL A 263 -0.28 15.84 -20.97
N PHE A 264 -0.18 14.63 -20.48
CA PHE A 264 1.05 14.08 -19.95
C PHE A 264 2.15 14.01 -21.01
N GLY A 265 3.34 14.50 -20.66
CA GLY A 265 4.47 14.67 -21.59
C GLY A 265 4.50 16.02 -22.26
N GLY A 266 3.45 16.84 -22.14
CA GLY A 266 3.40 18.22 -22.60
C GLY A 266 4.33 19.15 -21.82
N ARG A 267 4.77 20.25 -22.43
CA ARG A 267 5.66 21.26 -21.85
C ARG A 267 5.09 22.65 -21.98
N LEU A 268 5.47 23.52 -21.05
CA LEU A 268 5.12 24.94 -21.12
C LEU A 268 5.91 25.61 -22.26
N ARG A 269 5.19 26.11 -23.29
CA ARG A 269 5.76 26.89 -24.40
C ARG A 269 5.86 28.36 -24.06
N SER A 270 4.72 28.94 -23.67
CA SER A 270 4.65 30.37 -23.34
C SER A 270 3.60 30.64 -22.28
N VAL A 271 3.77 31.73 -21.54
CA VAL A 271 2.75 32.30 -20.66
C VAL A 271 3.02 33.80 -20.48
N ASP A 272 2.00 34.62 -20.68
CA ASP A 272 2.02 36.01 -20.24
C ASP A 272 1.78 36.06 -18.73
N THR A 273 2.78 36.47 -17.98
CA THR A 273 2.74 36.55 -16.52
C THR A 273 2.22 37.88 -16.00
N ALA A 274 2.10 38.92 -16.84
CA ALA A 274 1.74 40.28 -16.42
C ALA A 274 0.37 40.34 -15.73
N VAL A 275 -0.61 39.62 -16.30
CA VAL A 275 -1.99 39.57 -15.75
C VAL A 275 -2.00 39.07 -14.31
N ALA A 276 -1.31 37.98 -14.01
CA ALA A 276 -1.23 37.42 -12.66
C ALA A 276 -0.35 38.27 -11.74
N ALA A 277 0.78 38.77 -12.24
CA ALA A 277 1.71 39.59 -11.44
C ALA A 277 1.08 40.90 -10.96
N ALA A 278 0.11 41.46 -11.68
CA ALA A 278 -0.61 42.68 -11.29
C ALA A 278 -1.73 42.40 -10.26
N MET A 279 -2.07 41.14 -9.97
CA MET A 279 -3.16 40.84 -9.04
C MET A 279 -2.76 41.06 -7.58
N PRO A 280 -3.69 41.54 -6.73
CA PRO A 280 -3.41 41.83 -5.32
C PRO A 280 -2.88 40.62 -4.55
N GLY A 281 -1.75 40.82 -3.86
CA GLY A 281 -1.13 39.80 -3.02
C GLY A 281 -0.23 38.81 -3.74
N VAL A 282 -0.17 38.81 -5.07
CA VAL A 282 0.79 38.01 -5.85
C VAL A 282 2.20 38.52 -5.61
N LYS A 283 3.13 37.61 -5.38
CA LYS A 283 4.55 37.88 -5.11
C LYS A 283 5.48 37.40 -6.22
N ALA A 284 5.11 36.30 -6.88
CA ALA A 284 5.87 35.76 -8.00
C ALA A 284 5.01 34.88 -8.92
N VAL A 285 5.42 34.78 -10.18
CA VAL A 285 4.96 33.77 -11.11
C VAL A 285 6.19 32.96 -11.54
N VAL A 286 6.18 31.65 -11.28
CA VAL A 286 7.31 30.77 -11.52
C VAL A 286 6.98 29.83 -12.68
N LYS A 287 7.81 29.84 -13.72
CA LYS A 287 7.70 28.90 -14.84
C LYS A 287 8.45 27.62 -14.49
N LEU A 288 7.77 26.48 -14.63
CA LEU A 288 8.33 25.14 -14.52
C LEU A 288 8.36 24.50 -15.91
N ASP A 289 8.98 23.34 -16.06
CA ASP A 289 9.16 22.69 -17.37
C ASP A 289 7.80 22.28 -17.99
N ASP A 290 6.87 21.83 -17.15
CA ASP A 290 5.56 21.31 -17.51
C ASP A 290 4.38 22.02 -16.80
N ALA A 291 4.65 23.13 -16.11
CA ALA A 291 3.65 23.85 -15.33
C ALA A 291 3.98 25.34 -15.18
N VAL A 292 3.00 26.12 -14.75
CA VAL A 292 3.19 27.47 -14.22
C VAL A 292 2.66 27.53 -12.79
N ALA A 293 3.44 28.13 -11.88
CA ALA A 293 3.08 28.35 -10.49
C ALA A 293 2.86 29.83 -10.21
N VAL A 294 1.88 30.14 -9.37
CA VAL A 294 1.70 31.50 -8.80
C VAL A 294 1.91 31.44 -7.30
N VAL A 295 2.72 32.37 -6.79
CA VAL A 295 3.03 32.55 -5.37
C VAL A 295 2.36 33.84 -4.89
N ALA A 296 1.61 33.75 -3.77
CA ALA A 296 0.90 34.86 -3.18
C ALA A 296 0.95 34.80 -1.63
N ASP A 297 0.49 35.86 -0.97
CA ASP A 297 0.37 35.93 0.49
C ASP A 297 -0.83 35.14 1.07
N GLY A 298 -1.59 34.47 0.21
CA GLY A 298 -2.67 33.56 0.59
C GLY A 298 -3.04 32.62 -0.56
N TYR A 299 -3.44 31.37 -0.22
CA TYR A 299 -3.75 30.33 -1.20
C TYR A 299 -4.84 30.76 -2.19
N TRP A 300 -5.91 31.38 -1.70
CA TRP A 300 -7.01 31.82 -2.57
C TRP A 300 -6.58 32.88 -3.60
N ARG A 301 -5.65 33.76 -3.21
CA ARG A 301 -5.06 34.74 -4.13
C ARG A 301 -4.19 34.07 -5.20
N ALA A 302 -3.37 33.10 -4.78
CA ALA A 302 -2.57 32.31 -5.73
C ALA A 302 -3.48 31.54 -6.70
N LEU A 303 -4.57 30.92 -6.21
CA LEU A 303 -5.52 30.14 -7.02
C LEU A 303 -6.26 31.05 -8.04
N LYS A 304 -6.74 32.22 -7.63
CA LYS A 304 -7.35 33.18 -8.56
C LYS A 304 -6.38 33.61 -9.65
N ALA A 305 -5.14 33.91 -9.26
CA ALA A 305 -4.15 34.40 -10.20
C ALA A 305 -3.66 33.33 -11.18
N VAL A 306 -3.48 32.08 -10.74
CA VAL A 306 -3.11 30.98 -11.66
C VAL A 306 -4.23 30.66 -12.66
N ARG A 307 -5.49 30.80 -12.24
CA ARG A 307 -6.69 30.63 -13.11
C ARG A 307 -6.80 31.75 -14.16
N ALA A 308 -6.32 32.96 -13.85
CA ALA A 308 -6.32 34.07 -14.79
C ALA A 308 -5.25 33.95 -15.89
N LEU A 309 -4.21 33.12 -15.65
CA LEU A 309 -3.18 32.85 -16.66
C LEU A 309 -3.74 32.04 -17.83
N LYS A 310 -3.20 32.29 -19.02
CA LYS A 310 -3.48 31.53 -20.24
C LYS A 310 -2.16 30.91 -20.75
N PRO A 311 -1.63 29.89 -20.04
CA PRO A 311 -0.41 29.23 -20.50
C PRO A 311 -0.67 28.43 -21.78
N GLU A 312 0.30 28.48 -22.69
CA GLU A 312 0.33 27.63 -23.87
C GLU A 312 1.24 26.44 -23.58
N PHE A 313 0.69 25.26 -23.74
CA PHE A 313 1.43 24.00 -23.61
C PHE A 313 1.47 23.28 -24.95
N ASP A 314 2.52 22.52 -25.21
CA ASP A 314 2.44 21.48 -26.22
C ASP A 314 1.76 20.23 -25.62
N ASP A 315 1.40 19.30 -26.50
CA ASP A 315 0.74 18.05 -26.10
C ASP A 315 1.70 16.84 -26.08
N GLY A 316 3.01 17.08 -26.27
CA GLY A 316 4.01 16.00 -26.32
C GLY A 316 3.75 14.95 -27.40
N GLY A 317 2.90 15.25 -28.40
CA GLY A 317 2.48 14.32 -29.46
C GLY A 317 1.31 13.41 -29.08
N ASN A 318 0.69 13.63 -27.92
CA ASN A 318 -0.37 12.75 -27.38
C ASN A 318 -1.78 13.33 -27.49
N GLY A 319 -1.95 14.49 -28.12
CA GLY A 319 -3.23 15.22 -28.18
C GLY A 319 -4.37 14.50 -28.92
N GLY A 320 -4.07 13.44 -29.68
CA GLY A 320 -5.06 12.62 -30.37
C GLY A 320 -5.51 11.36 -29.61
N VAL A 321 -4.86 11.04 -28.47
CA VAL A 321 -5.11 9.77 -27.75
C VAL A 321 -6.40 9.85 -26.95
N ASN A 322 -7.21 8.78 -26.97
CA ASN A 322 -8.40 8.60 -26.15
C ASN A 322 -8.40 7.21 -25.48
N SER A 323 -9.31 6.99 -24.52
CA SER A 323 -9.42 5.72 -23.78
C SER A 323 -9.68 4.53 -24.70
N GLU A 324 -10.49 4.68 -25.75
CA GLU A 324 -10.81 3.60 -26.70
C GLU A 324 -9.56 3.17 -27.47
N ALA A 325 -8.75 4.12 -27.93
CA ALA A 325 -7.50 3.82 -28.62
C ALA A 325 -6.50 3.09 -27.69
N ILE A 326 -6.48 3.44 -26.40
CA ILE A 326 -5.65 2.75 -25.40
C ILE A 326 -6.11 1.30 -25.25
N PHE A 327 -7.41 1.04 -25.05
CA PHE A 327 -7.95 -0.32 -24.95
C PHE A 327 -7.76 -1.12 -26.26
N ALA A 328 -7.95 -0.50 -27.42
CA ALA A 328 -7.72 -1.14 -28.70
C ALA A 328 -6.26 -1.61 -28.86
N ALA A 329 -5.29 -0.76 -28.48
CA ALA A 329 -3.87 -1.11 -28.48
C ALA A 329 -3.56 -2.28 -27.53
N GLN A 330 -4.19 -2.30 -26.34
CA GLN A 330 -4.04 -3.38 -25.38
C GLN A 330 -4.59 -4.71 -25.91
N VAL A 331 -5.79 -4.71 -26.52
CA VAL A 331 -6.38 -5.91 -27.16
C VAL A 331 -5.49 -6.40 -28.31
N GLN A 332 -5.01 -5.50 -29.15
CA GLN A 332 -4.12 -5.85 -30.26
C GLN A 332 -2.82 -6.49 -29.76
N ALA A 333 -2.25 -5.98 -28.68
CA ALA A 333 -1.04 -6.55 -28.09
C ALA A 333 -1.27 -7.96 -27.53
N LEU A 334 -2.45 -8.27 -26.98
CA LEU A 334 -2.79 -9.62 -26.51
C LEU A 334 -3.02 -10.62 -27.67
N ALA A 335 -3.30 -10.16 -28.87
CA ALA A 335 -3.36 -10.98 -30.07
C ALA A 335 -1.99 -11.28 -30.68
N GLY A 336 -0.93 -10.60 -30.23
CA GLY A 336 0.44 -10.79 -30.71
C GLY A 336 1.01 -12.19 -30.42
N LYS A 337 2.07 -12.57 -31.17
CA LYS A 337 2.76 -13.85 -31.01
C LYS A 337 3.81 -13.84 -29.90
N ASP A 338 4.40 -12.69 -29.62
CA ASP A 338 5.52 -12.52 -28.68
C ASP A 338 5.06 -12.12 -27.27
N LEU A 339 4.12 -12.90 -26.71
CA LEU A 339 3.66 -12.69 -25.33
C LEU A 339 4.68 -13.22 -24.31
N GLY A 340 4.94 -12.40 -23.28
CA GLY A 340 5.74 -12.80 -22.13
C GLY A 340 5.12 -13.99 -21.39
N LYS A 341 5.96 -14.85 -20.81
CA LYS A 341 5.51 -15.96 -19.96
C LYS A 341 5.33 -15.45 -18.52
N ALA A 342 4.14 -15.64 -17.95
CA ALA A 342 3.83 -15.29 -16.57
C ALA A 342 3.71 -16.52 -15.65
N GLY A 343 3.27 -17.65 -16.21
CA GLY A 343 3.17 -18.92 -15.50
C GLY A 343 2.75 -20.05 -16.44
N LYS A 344 3.16 -21.27 -16.10
CA LYS A 344 2.76 -22.47 -16.86
C LYS A 344 2.78 -23.69 -15.95
N GLU A 345 1.69 -24.46 -15.98
CA GLU A 345 1.59 -25.81 -15.43
C GLU A 345 0.85 -26.67 -16.44
N GLY A 346 1.34 -27.88 -16.70
CA GLY A 346 0.75 -28.78 -17.69
C GLY A 346 0.76 -28.19 -19.10
N ALA A 347 -0.31 -28.44 -19.85
CA ALA A 347 -0.45 -28.11 -21.27
C ALA A 347 -1.81 -27.43 -21.53
N GLY A 348 -1.94 -26.17 -21.15
CA GLY A 348 -3.20 -25.40 -21.18
C GLY A 348 -3.95 -25.47 -22.51
N ALA A 349 -3.30 -25.14 -23.64
CA ALA A 349 -3.92 -25.18 -24.97
C ALA A 349 -4.37 -26.61 -25.38
N ALA A 350 -3.56 -27.62 -25.09
CA ALA A 350 -3.93 -29.02 -25.39
C ALA A 350 -5.06 -29.54 -24.49
N ALA A 351 -5.14 -29.06 -23.26
CA ALA A 351 -6.22 -29.40 -22.34
C ALA A 351 -7.54 -28.72 -22.77
N LEU A 352 -7.50 -27.47 -23.22
CA LEU A 352 -8.68 -26.78 -23.81
C LEU A 352 -9.25 -27.55 -25.00
N ALA A 353 -8.39 -28.08 -25.89
CA ALA A 353 -8.84 -28.83 -27.05
C ALA A 353 -9.56 -30.15 -26.69
N ARG A 354 -9.38 -30.67 -25.47
CA ARG A 354 -9.99 -31.90 -24.95
C ARG A 354 -11.07 -31.66 -23.91
N ALA A 355 -11.35 -30.42 -23.59
CA ALA A 355 -12.39 -30.07 -22.63
C ALA A 355 -13.78 -30.36 -23.18
N ALA A 356 -14.71 -30.80 -22.34
CA ALA A 356 -16.10 -31.04 -22.74
C ALA A 356 -16.81 -29.72 -23.11
N GLN A 357 -16.45 -28.63 -22.41
CA GLN A 357 -16.91 -27.28 -22.75
C GLN A 357 -15.80 -26.27 -22.52
N VAL A 358 -15.68 -25.29 -23.42
CA VAL A 358 -14.75 -24.16 -23.32
C VAL A 358 -15.56 -22.87 -23.16
N ILE A 359 -15.15 -22.08 -22.17
CA ILE A 359 -15.69 -20.76 -21.88
C ILE A 359 -14.64 -19.73 -22.28
N ASP A 360 -15.05 -18.63 -22.92
CA ASP A 360 -14.19 -17.53 -23.39
C ASP A 360 -14.73 -16.22 -22.85
N ALA A 361 -13.87 -15.38 -22.26
CA ALA A 361 -14.27 -14.10 -21.70
C ALA A 361 -13.15 -13.06 -21.82
N GLU A 362 -13.54 -11.80 -22.10
CA GLU A 362 -12.67 -10.63 -22.03
C GLU A 362 -13.15 -9.69 -20.92
N TYR A 363 -12.22 -9.25 -20.10
CA TYR A 363 -12.48 -8.32 -19.00
C TYR A 363 -11.69 -7.03 -19.19
N ARG A 364 -12.29 -5.89 -18.76
CA ARG A 364 -11.68 -4.57 -18.84
C ARG A 364 -11.82 -3.82 -17.54
N VAL A 365 -10.76 -3.09 -17.17
CA VAL A 365 -10.80 -2.15 -16.05
C VAL A 365 -10.21 -0.80 -16.48
N PRO A 366 -10.83 0.34 -16.10
CA PRO A 366 -10.38 1.67 -16.48
C PRO A 366 -9.20 2.13 -15.62
N TYR A 367 -8.60 3.28 -15.95
CA TYR A 367 -7.73 4.00 -15.04
C TYR A 367 -8.51 4.44 -13.78
N LEU A 368 -7.82 4.43 -12.61
CA LEU A 368 -8.37 4.92 -11.34
C LEU A 368 -7.46 5.97 -10.73
N ALA A 369 -8.04 7.07 -10.25
CA ALA A 369 -7.36 8.04 -9.42
C ALA A 369 -7.30 7.57 -7.97
N HIS A 370 -6.33 8.09 -7.20
CA HIS A 370 -6.27 7.91 -5.76
C HIS A 370 -7.31 8.75 -5.03
N ALA A 371 -7.59 9.94 -5.54
CA ALA A 371 -8.60 10.88 -5.04
C ALA A 371 -8.56 11.05 -3.50
N ILE A 372 -7.36 11.19 -2.95
CA ILE A 372 -7.12 11.31 -1.50
C ILE A 372 -7.73 12.60 -0.94
N MET A 373 -8.19 12.58 0.33
CA MET A 373 -8.88 13.74 0.91
C MET A 373 -7.97 14.97 1.05
N GLU A 374 -6.71 14.79 1.46
CA GLU A 374 -5.70 15.84 1.46
C GLU A 374 -5.05 15.93 0.08
N PRO A 375 -5.32 16.97 -0.76
CA PRO A 375 -4.66 17.16 -2.04
C PRO A 375 -3.14 17.25 -1.89
N MET A 376 -2.39 17.00 -2.96
CA MET A 376 -0.93 17.07 -2.90
C MET A 376 -0.47 18.42 -2.38
N SER A 377 0.33 18.39 -1.33
CA SER A 377 0.89 19.59 -0.69
C SER A 377 2.30 19.34 -0.18
N ALA A 378 3.14 20.37 -0.25
CA ALA A 378 4.46 20.39 0.36
C ALA A 378 4.88 21.82 0.69
N THR A 379 5.51 22.01 1.84
CA THR A 379 6.13 23.29 2.22
C THR A 379 7.64 23.16 2.06
N ALA A 380 8.29 24.14 1.45
CA ALA A 380 9.73 24.14 1.26
C ALA A 380 10.35 25.50 1.59
N ARG A 381 11.58 25.49 2.13
CA ARG A 381 12.42 26.66 2.34
C ARG A 381 13.85 26.35 1.88
N CYS A 382 14.40 27.12 0.96
CA CYS A 382 15.77 26.97 0.52
C CYS A 382 16.56 28.25 0.87
N ALA A 383 17.60 28.13 1.71
CA ALA A 383 18.43 29.23 2.16
C ALA A 383 19.85 28.76 2.54
N ASN A 384 20.86 29.61 2.33
CA ASN A 384 22.24 29.38 2.81
C ASN A 384 22.81 27.98 2.46
N GLY A 385 22.58 27.50 1.23
CA GLY A 385 23.06 26.21 0.76
C GLY A 385 22.35 24.99 1.39
N ARG A 386 21.21 25.18 2.03
CA ARG A 386 20.36 24.14 2.63
C ARG A 386 18.95 24.24 2.11
N CYS A 387 18.21 23.13 2.16
CA CYS A 387 16.79 23.10 1.88
C CYS A 387 16.05 22.29 2.94
N GLU A 388 14.94 22.81 3.44
CA GLU A 388 14.04 22.15 4.37
C GLU A 388 12.70 21.92 3.68
N VAL A 389 12.14 20.72 3.88
CA VAL A 389 10.89 20.30 3.24
C VAL A 389 9.99 19.64 4.29
N TRP A 390 8.74 20.06 4.36
CA TRP A 390 7.66 19.46 5.15
C TRP A 390 6.63 18.89 4.17
N ALA A 391 6.46 17.59 4.15
CA ALA A 391 5.52 16.92 3.24
C ALA A 391 5.08 15.58 3.81
N GLY A 392 3.83 15.20 3.58
CA GLY A 392 3.37 13.85 3.84
C GLY A 392 3.82 12.92 2.71
N THR A 393 4.67 11.92 3.01
CA THR A 393 5.20 10.97 2.03
C THR A 393 5.15 9.54 2.54
N GLN A 394 5.01 8.57 1.63
CA GLN A 394 5.10 7.14 1.95
C GLN A 394 6.56 6.62 1.88
N ASP A 395 7.52 7.47 1.54
CA ASP A 395 8.95 7.18 1.61
C ASP A 395 9.76 8.48 1.78
N PRO A 396 9.99 8.92 3.03
CA PRO A 396 10.66 10.18 3.30
C PRO A 396 12.13 10.21 2.85
N LEU A 397 12.84 9.08 2.81
CA LEU A 397 14.22 9.05 2.30
C LEU A 397 14.30 9.26 0.79
N SER A 398 13.41 8.61 0.03
CA SER A 398 13.31 8.84 -1.41
C SER A 398 12.86 10.27 -1.73
N ALA A 399 11.88 10.80 -0.99
CA ALA A 399 11.42 12.18 -1.16
C ALA A 399 12.53 13.19 -0.85
N ARG A 400 13.38 12.95 0.18
CA ARG A 400 14.57 13.76 0.47
C ARG A 400 15.53 13.81 -0.71
N LYS A 401 15.75 12.69 -1.40
CA LYS A 401 16.60 12.64 -2.60
C LYS A 401 16.02 13.43 -3.77
N VAL A 402 14.70 13.35 -3.98
CA VAL A 402 14.00 14.17 -5.00
C VAL A 402 14.13 15.65 -4.67
N ALA A 403 13.91 16.03 -3.41
CA ALA A 403 14.09 17.40 -2.94
C ALA A 403 15.53 17.90 -3.15
N ALA A 404 16.54 17.06 -2.83
CA ALA A 404 17.94 17.40 -3.03
C ALA A 404 18.26 17.63 -4.52
N LYS A 405 17.79 16.77 -5.42
CA LYS A 405 17.93 16.94 -6.86
C LYS A 405 17.26 18.22 -7.35
N ALA A 406 16.05 18.52 -6.92
CA ALA A 406 15.32 19.73 -7.27
C ALA A 406 16.00 21.00 -6.72
N ALA A 407 16.59 20.92 -5.53
CA ALA A 407 17.36 22.01 -4.94
C ALA A 407 18.74 22.21 -5.59
N GLY A 408 19.27 21.25 -6.35
CA GLY A 408 20.66 21.26 -6.83
C GLY A 408 21.67 21.06 -5.69
N LEU A 409 21.29 20.31 -4.65
CA LEU A 409 22.07 20.09 -3.43
C LEU A 409 22.36 18.58 -3.24
N LYS A 410 23.34 18.28 -2.36
CA LYS A 410 23.53 16.92 -1.86
C LYS A 410 22.44 16.55 -0.85
N PRO A 411 22.05 15.27 -0.71
CA PRO A 411 21.01 14.85 0.25
C PRO A 411 21.28 15.27 1.71
N GLU A 412 22.55 15.38 2.11
CA GLU A 412 22.96 15.76 3.48
C GLU A 412 22.66 17.25 3.79
N ALA A 413 22.50 18.07 2.73
CA ALA A 413 22.12 19.49 2.86
C ALA A 413 20.60 19.69 2.85
N VAL A 414 19.82 18.59 2.75
CA VAL A 414 18.35 18.62 2.74
C VAL A 414 17.80 17.93 3.99
N SER A 415 16.94 18.63 4.72
CA SER A 415 16.13 18.07 5.81
C SER A 415 14.71 17.87 5.32
N LEU A 416 14.18 16.64 5.41
CA LEU A 416 12.79 16.35 5.15
C LEU A 416 12.10 15.96 6.46
N TYR A 417 11.06 16.68 6.80
CA TYR A 417 10.19 16.47 7.95
C TYR A 417 8.91 15.83 7.46
N ASN A 418 8.81 14.49 7.61
CA ASN A 418 7.60 13.78 7.19
C ASN A 418 6.42 14.22 8.05
N GLN A 419 5.27 14.44 7.41
CA GLN A 419 4.04 14.86 8.06
C GLN A 419 3.03 13.72 8.06
N GLN A 420 2.02 13.76 8.93
CA GLN A 420 0.89 12.85 8.80
C GLN A 420 0.22 13.03 7.44
N LEU A 421 -0.26 11.94 6.88
CA LEU A 421 -0.88 11.93 5.57
C LEU A 421 -2.41 11.90 5.71
N GLY A 422 -3.08 12.83 5.07
CA GLY A 422 -4.54 12.83 4.89
C GLY A 422 -5.00 11.87 3.79
N GLY A 423 -4.41 10.66 3.81
CA GLY A 423 -4.54 9.61 2.81
C GLY A 423 -3.29 9.45 1.96
N GLY A 424 -3.12 8.25 1.40
CA GLY A 424 -2.00 7.94 0.52
C GLY A 424 -2.39 6.98 -0.59
N PHE A 425 -2.83 5.80 -0.24
CA PHE A 425 -3.30 4.73 -1.13
C PHE A 425 -2.32 4.33 -2.24
N GLY A 426 -1.06 4.81 -2.16
CA GLY A 426 -0.03 4.62 -3.17
C GLY A 426 0.43 5.88 -3.89
N ARG A 427 -0.37 6.98 -3.86
CA ARG A 427 -0.06 8.24 -4.55
C ARG A 427 1.25 8.88 -4.09
N ARG A 428 1.64 8.66 -2.85
CA ARG A 428 2.80 9.29 -2.21
C ARG A 428 4.01 8.35 -2.11
N LEU A 429 4.11 7.35 -3.01
CA LEU A 429 5.22 6.40 -3.13
C LEU A 429 6.37 6.91 -4.01
N PRO A 430 7.56 6.30 -3.98
CA PRO A 430 8.65 6.62 -4.89
C PRO A 430 8.23 6.61 -6.36
N GLY A 431 8.68 7.64 -7.10
CA GLY A 431 8.31 7.86 -8.49
C GLY A 431 7.17 8.86 -8.69
N SER A 432 6.48 9.26 -7.61
CA SER A 432 5.34 10.18 -7.65
C SER A 432 5.48 11.37 -6.70
N PHE A 433 6.70 11.88 -6.50
CA PHE A 433 6.99 13.05 -5.65
C PHE A 433 7.06 14.36 -6.44
N ASP A 434 6.27 14.48 -7.50
CA ASP A 434 6.15 15.68 -8.33
C ASP A 434 5.80 16.94 -7.52
N TYR A 435 4.88 16.83 -6.55
CA TYR A 435 4.52 17.93 -5.64
C TYR A 435 5.69 18.40 -4.74
N VAL A 436 6.57 17.47 -4.32
CA VAL A 436 7.79 17.82 -3.56
C VAL A 436 8.80 18.52 -4.46
N GLU A 437 9.01 18.00 -5.68
CA GLU A 437 9.89 18.59 -6.67
C GLU A 437 9.46 20.03 -7.04
N GLN A 438 8.17 20.21 -7.31
CA GLN A 438 7.58 21.52 -7.64
C GLN A 438 7.73 22.49 -6.47
N ALA A 439 7.39 22.09 -5.22
CA ALA A 439 7.52 22.94 -4.04
C ALA A 439 8.95 23.44 -3.85
N VAL A 440 9.96 22.57 -4.03
CA VAL A 440 11.38 22.93 -3.92
C VAL A 440 11.83 23.86 -5.05
N LYS A 441 11.43 23.58 -6.31
CA LYS A 441 11.73 24.47 -7.44
C LYS A 441 11.15 25.87 -7.23
N ILE A 442 9.92 25.97 -6.73
CA ILE A 442 9.25 27.24 -6.40
C ILE A 442 9.99 27.94 -5.25
N ALA A 443 10.31 27.22 -4.15
CA ALA A 443 11.03 27.78 -3.01
C ALA A 443 12.42 28.34 -3.41
N ARG A 444 13.11 27.70 -4.33
CA ARG A 444 14.38 28.22 -4.87
C ARG A 444 14.20 29.54 -5.61
N ALA A 445 13.14 29.66 -6.40
CA ALA A 445 12.86 30.87 -7.18
C ALA A 445 12.56 32.10 -6.31
N ILE A 446 12.07 31.89 -5.07
CA ILE A 446 11.72 32.97 -4.13
C ILE A 446 12.55 32.92 -2.83
N ALA A 447 13.69 32.22 -2.86
CA ALA A 447 14.55 32.13 -1.67
C ALA A 447 14.89 33.49 -1.08
N PRO A 448 14.99 33.64 0.25
CA PRO A 448 14.93 32.60 1.29
C PRO A 448 13.53 32.37 1.89
N VAL A 449 12.47 32.86 1.27
CA VAL A 449 11.11 32.83 1.80
C VAL A 449 10.53 31.43 1.75
N PRO A 450 9.92 30.91 2.86
CA PRO A 450 9.22 29.62 2.82
C PRO A 450 7.98 29.69 1.93
N VAL A 451 7.68 28.61 1.22
CA VAL A 451 6.47 28.52 0.40
C VAL A 451 5.75 27.19 0.62
N LYS A 452 4.45 27.22 0.77
CA LYS A 452 3.56 26.06 0.77
C LYS A 452 2.90 25.94 -0.60
N LEU A 453 3.24 24.90 -1.32
CA LEU A 453 2.51 24.46 -2.51
C LEU A 453 1.28 23.65 -2.08
N ILE A 454 0.12 23.97 -2.63
CA ILE A 454 -1.11 23.20 -2.49
C ILE A 454 -1.72 23.04 -3.88
N TRP A 455 -1.93 21.81 -4.31
CA TRP A 455 -2.69 21.53 -5.52
C TRP A 455 -4.18 21.73 -5.27
N SER A 456 -4.93 22.22 -6.25
CA SER A 456 -6.39 22.14 -6.19
C SER A 456 -6.84 20.69 -6.35
N ARG A 457 -8.11 20.39 -6.03
CA ARG A 457 -8.65 19.04 -6.26
C ARG A 457 -8.63 18.67 -7.75
N GLU A 458 -8.89 19.61 -8.60
CA GLU A 458 -8.85 19.44 -10.06
C GLU A 458 -7.43 19.08 -10.52
N GLU A 459 -6.42 19.79 -10.01
CA GLU A 459 -5.02 19.51 -10.33
C GLU A 459 -4.60 18.11 -9.82
N ASP A 460 -5.06 17.73 -8.62
CA ASP A 460 -4.75 16.46 -7.99
C ASP A 460 -5.33 15.26 -8.75
N ILE A 461 -6.61 15.35 -9.19
CA ILE A 461 -7.27 14.27 -9.95
C ILE A 461 -6.75 14.21 -11.39
N GLN A 462 -6.51 15.36 -12.04
CA GLN A 462 -6.10 15.41 -13.44
C GLN A 462 -4.61 15.12 -13.67
N HIS A 463 -3.79 15.15 -12.61
CA HIS A 463 -2.34 14.91 -12.68
C HIS A 463 -1.87 13.81 -11.73
N ASP A 464 -2.75 12.84 -11.44
CA ASP A 464 -2.43 11.71 -10.60
C ASP A 464 -1.47 10.71 -11.28
N TYR A 465 -1.01 9.71 -10.55
CA TYR A 465 -0.34 8.49 -11.02
C TYR A 465 -1.31 7.34 -10.90
N TYR A 466 -2.11 7.14 -11.93
CA TYR A 466 -3.29 6.27 -11.89
C TYR A 466 -2.94 4.79 -11.72
N ARG A 467 -3.86 4.01 -11.12
CA ARG A 467 -3.91 2.60 -11.41
C ARG A 467 -4.18 2.43 -12.90
N ALA A 468 -3.32 1.69 -13.57
CA ALA A 468 -3.40 1.51 -15.01
C ALA A 468 -4.74 0.88 -15.47
N ALA A 469 -5.14 1.21 -16.69
CA ALA A 469 -6.20 0.49 -17.37
C ALA A 469 -5.68 -0.85 -17.90
N PHE A 470 -6.49 -1.92 -17.83
CA PHE A 470 -6.08 -3.25 -18.24
C PHE A 470 -7.18 -3.98 -19.01
N VAL A 471 -6.72 -4.84 -19.93
CA VAL A 471 -7.54 -5.87 -20.60
C VAL A 471 -6.99 -7.24 -20.21
N ALA A 472 -7.89 -8.19 -19.96
CA ALA A 472 -7.55 -9.58 -19.76
C ALA A 472 -8.49 -10.49 -20.56
N GLN A 473 -7.92 -11.51 -21.21
CA GLN A 473 -8.65 -12.52 -21.98
C GLN A 473 -8.44 -13.88 -21.37
N PHE A 474 -9.54 -14.60 -21.12
CA PHE A 474 -9.54 -15.91 -20.48
C PHE A 474 -10.15 -16.97 -21.37
N LYS A 475 -9.59 -18.18 -21.34
CA LYS A 475 -10.21 -19.40 -21.84
C LYS A 475 -10.12 -20.46 -20.76
N GLY A 476 -11.26 -20.99 -20.33
CA GLY A 476 -11.36 -22.04 -19.33
C GLY A 476 -12.03 -23.28 -19.91
N GLY A 477 -11.48 -24.45 -19.64
CA GLY A 477 -12.07 -25.73 -20.02
C GLY A 477 -12.61 -26.46 -18.81
N ILE A 478 -13.83 -27.02 -18.92
CA ILE A 478 -14.40 -27.97 -17.94
C ILE A 478 -14.55 -29.35 -18.58
N ASP A 479 -14.47 -30.40 -17.74
CA ASP A 479 -14.74 -31.78 -18.14
C ASP A 479 -16.25 -32.14 -18.07
N ASP A 480 -16.60 -33.38 -18.41
CA ASP A 480 -18.00 -33.87 -18.37
C ASP A 480 -18.62 -33.83 -16.96
N ALA A 481 -17.79 -33.81 -15.91
CA ALA A 481 -18.23 -33.65 -14.52
C ALA A 481 -18.31 -32.18 -14.07
N GLY A 482 -18.01 -31.23 -14.99
CA GLY A 482 -17.99 -29.81 -14.73
C GLY A 482 -16.73 -29.32 -13.99
N ARG A 483 -15.71 -30.13 -13.78
CA ARG A 483 -14.48 -29.74 -13.08
C ARG A 483 -13.58 -28.90 -13.98
N PRO A 484 -12.91 -27.83 -13.45
CA PRO A 484 -12.01 -27.01 -14.24
C PRO A 484 -10.73 -27.79 -14.56
N VAL A 485 -10.47 -28.05 -15.83
CA VAL A 485 -9.32 -28.83 -16.31
C VAL A 485 -8.28 -28.00 -17.05
N ALA A 486 -8.65 -26.83 -17.54
CA ALA A 486 -7.75 -25.91 -18.23
C ALA A 486 -8.06 -24.47 -17.91
N TRP A 487 -7.00 -23.66 -17.81
CA TRP A 487 -7.06 -22.21 -17.58
C TRP A 487 -5.97 -21.52 -18.39
N VAL A 488 -6.36 -20.77 -19.38
CA VAL A 488 -5.44 -19.96 -20.20
C VAL A 488 -5.83 -18.52 -20.07
N ALA A 489 -4.91 -17.68 -19.61
CA ALA A 489 -5.14 -16.25 -19.46
C ALA A 489 -4.05 -15.43 -20.15
N LYS A 490 -4.47 -14.38 -20.83
CA LYS A 490 -3.62 -13.35 -21.42
C LYS A 490 -4.02 -12.00 -20.82
N PHE A 491 -3.07 -11.18 -20.36
CA PHE A 491 -3.37 -9.89 -19.75
C PHE A 491 -2.25 -8.87 -19.99
N ASN A 492 -2.61 -7.60 -19.95
CA ASN A 492 -1.61 -6.53 -20.03
C ASN A 492 -0.89 -6.34 -18.70
N GLY A 493 0.38 -5.90 -18.76
CA GLY A 493 1.19 -5.59 -17.59
C GLY A 493 2.01 -6.78 -17.06
N ALA A 494 3.31 -6.83 -17.38
CA ALA A 494 4.21 -7.87 -16.87
C ALA A 494 4.37 -7.83 -15.33
N SER A 495 4.13 -6.69 -14.68
CA SER A 495 4.14 -6.54 -13.22
C SER A 495 2.97 -7.22 -12.51
N GLU A 496 1.92 -7.57 -13.25
CA GLU A 496 0.68 -8.14 -12.74
C GLU A 496 0.76 -9.64 -12.43
N THR A 497 1.87 -10.27 -12.81
CA THR A 497 2.07 -11.74 -12.73
C THR A 497 1.95 -12.30 -11.31
N MET A 498 2.31 -11.53 -10.29
CA MET A 498 2.26 -11.94 -8.89
C MET A 498 0.84 -12.25 -8.39
N ALA A 499 -0.19 -11.62 -8.99
CA ALA A 499 -1.58 -11.76 -8.61
C ALA A 499 -2.42 -12.56 -9.63
N ALA A 500 -1.82 -12.99 -10.74
CA ALA A 500 -2.54 -13.59 -11.86
C ALA A 500 -2.85 -15.08 -11.69
N ARG A 501 -2.25 -15.73 -10.68
CA ARG A 501 -2.45 -17.15 -10.45
C ARG A 501 -3.71 -17.37 -9.60
N PRO A 502 -4.70 -18.14 -10.09
CA PRO A 502 -5.86 -18.49 -9.28
C PRO A 502 -5.46 -19.44 -8.12
N PRO A 503 -6.10 -19.32 -6.94
CA PRO A 503 -5.80 -20.20 -5.80
C PRO A 503 -6.37 -21.63 -5.95
N TYR A 504 -7.09 -21.89 -7.02
CA TYR A 504 -7.83 -23.12 -7.28
C TYR A 504 -6.95 -24.21 -7.89
N GLN A 505 -7.26 -25.47 -7.60
CA GLN A 505 -6.59 -26.62 -8.23
C GLN A 505 -7.10 -26.80 -9.65
N ILE A 506 -6.26 -26.40 -10.61
CA ILE A 506 -6.54 -26.52 -12.05
C ILE A 506 -5.32 -27.19 -12.67
N GLY A 507 -5.53 -28.38 -13.28
CA GLY A 507 -4.43 -29.24 -13.72
C GLY A 507 -3.58 -28.68 -14.87
N ASN A 508 -4.11 -27.75 -15.67
CA ASN A 508 -3.41 -27.14 -16.79
C ASN A 508 -3.62 -25.62 -16.79
N LEU A 509 -2.54 -24.89 -16.51
CA LEU A 509 -2.56 -23.42 -16.40
C LEU A 509 -1.52 -22.82 -17.35
N GLU A 510 -1.94 -21.79 -18.10
CA GLU A 510 -1.05 -21.00 -18.95
C GLU A 510 -1.35 -19.51 -18.80
N LEU A 511 -0.37 -18.73 -18.35
CA LEU A 511 -0.47 -17.28 -18.16
C LEU A 511 0.51 -16.57 -19.08
N ARG A 512 0.03 -15.61 -19.85
CA ARG A 512 0.79 -14.79 -20.80
C ARG A 512 0.57 -13.32 -20.55
N THR A 513 1.59 -12.51 -20.82
CA THR A 513 1.52 -11.05 -20.65
C THR A 513 1.96 -10.30 -21.88
N SER A 514 1.43 -9.10 -22.05
CA SER A 514 1.97 -8.08 -22.94
C SER A 514 2.17 -6.78 -22.17
N ASP A 515 3.13 -5.96 -22.61
CA ASP A 515 3.31 -4.60 -22.09
C ASP A 515 2.93 -3.59 -23.18
N VAL A 516 1.91 -2.78 -22.88
CA VAL A 516 1.52 -1.63 -23.70
C VAL A 516 1.64 -0.40 -22.81
N GLN A 517 2.43 0.57 -23.25
CA GLN A 517 2.58 1.83 -22.52
C GLN A 517 1.77 2.93 -23.20
N ALA A 518 0.92 3.59 -22.43
CA ALA A 518 0.29 4.85 -22.83
C ALA A 518 1.12 6.03 -22.28
N HIS A 519 0.81 7.24 -22.74
CA HIS A 519 1.42 8.47 -22.20
C HIS A 519 0.94 8.80 -20.79
N VAL A 520 -0.15 8.19 -20.32
CA VAL A 520 -0.75 8.41 -19.00
C VAL A 520 0.18 7.92 -17.91
N ARG A 521 0.35 8.71 -16.86
CA ARG A 521 1.19 8.33 -15.70
C ARG A 521 0.54 7.22 -14.91
N GLU A 522 1.32 6.22 -14.56
CA GLU A 522 0.85 5.05 -13.81
C GLU A 522 1.61 4.91 -12.49
N GLY A 523 0.92 4.50 -11.43
CA GLY A 523 1.47 4.30 -10.10
C GLY A 523 0.82 3.16 -9.34
N SER A 524 1.34 2.92 -8.13
CA SER A 524 0.78 1.92 -7.23
C SER A 524 -0.53 2.44 -6.64
N TRP A 525 -1.59 1.67 -6.76
CA TRP A 525 -2.88 1.94 -6.13
C TRP A 525 -3.18 0.83 -5.11
N ARG A 526 -3.91 1.11 -4.03
CA ARG A 526 -4.17 0.18 -2.92
C ARG A 526 -4.52 -1.22 -3.43
N SER A 527 -3.75 -2.23 -3.03
CA SER A 527 -3.74 -3.63 -3.46
C SER A 527 -3.01 -3.93 -4.78
N VAL A 528 -2.43 -2.93 -5.45
CA VAL A 528 -1.64 -3.10 -6.69
C VAL A 528 -2.30 -4.09 -7.66
N ALA A 529 -1.55 -5.07 -8.18
CA ALA A 529 -2.03 -6.08 -9.13
C ALA A 529 -3.28 -6.86 -8.66
N TYR A 530 -3.42 -7.10 -7.36
CA TYR A 530 -4.55 -7.87 -6.85
C TYR A 530 -5.90 -7.19 -7.10
N SER A 531 -5.95 -5.86 -7.17
CA SER A 531 -7.20 -5.11 -7.36
C SER A 531 -7.95 -5.48 -8.65
N GLN A 532 -7.24 -5.66 -9.76
CA GLN A 532 -7.84 -6.04 -11.05
C GLN A 532 -7.77 -7.54 -11.31
N GLN A 533 -6.69 -8.21 -10.91
CA GLN A 533 -6.56 -9.66 -11.16
C GLN A 533 -7.62 -10.46 -10.41
N CYS A 534 -7.98 -10.06 -9.17
CA CYS A 534 -9.05 -10.71 -8.43
C CYS A 534 -10.41 -10.54 -9.15
N PHE A 535 -10.69 -9.34 -9.69
CA PHE A 535 -11.91 -9.12 -10.48
C PHE A 535 -11.97 -10.07 -11.69
N PHE A 536 -10.89 -10.23 -12.41
CA PHE A 536 -10.84 -11.11 -13.58
C PHE A 536 -10.98 -12.58 -13.18
N ILE A 537 -10.17 -13.03 -12.21
CA ILE A 537 -10.10 -14.45 -11.80
C ILE A 537 -11.42 -14.90 -11.19
N GLU A 538 -11.97 -14.14 -10.25
CA GLU A 538 -13.15 -14.54 -9.50
C GLU A 538 -14.45 -14.41 -10.30
N SER A 539 -14.54 -13.43 -11.20
CA SER A 539 -15.63 -13.36 -12.14
C SER A 539 -15.59 -14.52 -13.15
N PHE A 540 -14.40 -14.86 -13.65
CA PHE A 540 -14.26 -15.99 -14.59
C PHE A 540 -14.49 -17.35 -13.93
N MET A 541 -14.05 -17.53 -12.66
CA MET A 541 -14.35 -18.74 -11.89
C MET A 541 -15.85 -18.92 -11.66
N ASP A 542 -16.59 -17.83 -11.50
CA ASP A 542 -18.06 -17.85 -11.41
C ASP A 542 -18.72 -18.23 -12.74
N GLU A 543 -18.16 -17.79 -13.87
CA GLU A 543 -18.61 -18.20 -15.19
C GLU A 543 -18.41 -19.71 -15.44
N LEU A 544 -17.28 -20.28 -14.98
CA LEU A 544 -17.04 -21.72 -15.03
C LEU A 544 -18.04 -22.50 -14.17
N ALA A 545 -18.31 -22.04 -12.94
CA ALA A 545 -19.31 -22.66 -12.06
C ALA A 545 -20.70 -22.67 -12.71
N HIS A 546 -21.10 -21.55 -13.31
CA HIS A 546 -22.37 -21.46 -14.02
C HIS A 546 -22.44 -22.38 -15.26
N ALA A 547 -21.36 -22.43 -16.05
CA ALA A 547 -21.28 -23.34 -17.19
C ALA A 547 -21.37 -24.84 -16.77
N ALA A 548 -20.78 -25.15 -15.63
CA ALA A 548 -20.86 -26.46 -14.99
C ALA A 548 -22.24 -26.72 -14.33
N ARG A 549 -23.17 -25.75 -14.30
CA ARG A 549 -24.47 -25.81 -13.60
C ARG A 549 -24.32 -26.15 -12.11
N GLN A 550 -23.26 -25.67 -11.47
CA GLN A 550 -22.96 -25.87 -10.07
C GLN A 550 -23.09 -24.58 -9.27
N ASP A 551 -23.42 -24.71 -7.97
CA ASP A 551 -23.43 -23.58 -7.05
C ASP A 551 -22.04 -22.93 -6.98
N PRO A 552 -21.91 -21.62 -7.11
CA PRO A 552 -20.62 -20.94 -7.18
C PRO A 552 -19.75 -21.10 -5.94
N LEU A 553 -20.34 -21.20 -4.74
CA LEU A 553 -19.62 -21.45 -3.50
C LEU A 553 -19.13 -22.91 -3.43
N ALA A 554 -20.03 -23.88 -3.72
CA ALA A 554 -19.68 -25.29 -3.72
C ALA A 554 -18.60 -25.62 -4.74
N TYR A 555 -18.68 -25.01 -5.94
CA TYR A 555 -17.68 -25.16 -7.00
C TYR A 555 -16.28 -24.73 -6.57
N ARG A 556 -16.17 -23.56 -5.93
CA ARG A 556 -14.90 -23.07 -5.39
C ARG A 556 -14.37 -23.95 -4.26
N LEU A 557 -15.24 -24.38 -3.32
CA LEU A 557 -14.84 -25.26 -2.23
C LEU A 557 -14.31 -26.61 -2.73
N ALA A 558 -14.92 -27.17 -3.78
CA ALA A 558 -14.43 -28.40 -4.41
C ALA A 558 -13.02 -28.23 -5.02
N ALA A 559 -12.76 -27.07 -5.63
CA ALA A 559 -11.46 -26.75 -6.23
C ALA A 559 -10.38 -26.31 -5.19
N LEU A 560 -10.72 -26.16 -3.91
CA LEU A 560 -9.82 -25.72 -2.83
C LEU A 560 -9.45 -26.83 -1.83
N GLN A 561 -9.75 -28.09 -2.09
CA GLN A 561 -9.45 -29.22 -1.17
C GLN A 561 -7.97 -29.34 -0.83
N HIS A 562 -7.07 -28.90 -1.74
CA HIS A 562 -5.63 -28.89 -1.53
C HIS A 562 -5.13 -27.74 -0.62
N SER A 563 -5.97 -26.77 -0.29
CA SER A 563 -5.61 -25.57 0.45
C SER A 563 -6.55 -25.32 1.64
N PRO A 564 -6.30 -25.94 2.81
CA PRO A 564 -7.19 -25.91 3.97
C PRO A 564 -7.52 -24.50 4.48
N ARG A 565 -6.57 -23.56 4.42
CA ARG A 565 -6.79 -22.17 4.86
C ARG A 565 -7.79 -21.44 3.97
N HIS A 566 -7.65 -21.54 2.64
CA HIS A 566 -8.58 -20.94 1.67
C HIS A 566 -9.96 -21.56 1.81
N HIS A 567 -10.02 -22.90 1.89
CA HIS A 567 -11.25 -23.63 2.06
C HIS A 567 -11.99 -23.19 3.34
N ALA A 568 -11.29 -23.11 4.48
CA ALA A 568 -11.88 -22.70 5.75
C ALA A 568 -12.41 -21.25 5.72
N ALA A 569 -11.66 -20.31 5.10
CA ALA A 569 -12.09 -18.92 4.97
C ALA A 569 -13.37 -18.83 4.12
N LEU A 570 -13.40 -19.50 2.98
CA LEU A 570 -14.53 -19.49 2.06
C LEU A 570 -15.76 -20.17 2.64
N ALA A 571 -15.62 -21.36 3.25
CA ALA A 571 -16.71 -22.07 3.90
C ALA A 571 -17.33 -21.24 5.02
N LYS A 572 -16.49 -20.57 5.83
CA LYS A 572 -16.95 -19.71 6.92
C LYS A 572 -17.69 -18.47 6.39
N ALA A 573 -17.24 -17.88 5.27
CA ALA A 573 -17.95 -16.77 4.63
C ALA A 573 -19.33 -17.20 4.14
N GLY A 574 -19.45 -18.36 3.51
CA GLY A 574 -20.73 -18.97 3.12
C GLY A 574 -21.67 -19.18 4.32
N GLN A 575 -21.15 -19.73 5.41
CA GLN A 575 -21.93 -19.92 6.63
C GLN A 575 -22.47 -18.60 7.21
N LEU A 576 -21.61 -17.60 7.37
CA LEU A 576 -21.96 -16.32 8.00
C LEU A 576 -22.86 -15.43 7.13
N SER A 577 -22.78 -15.58 5.81
CA SER A 577 -23.67 -14.90 4.87
C SER A 577 -25.02 -15.58 4.72
N ALA A 578 -25.23 -16.74 5.33
CA ALA A 578 -26.38 -17.62 5.11
C ALA A 578 -26.55 -17.94 3.61
N TRP A 579 -25.46 -18.34 2.94
CA TRP A 579 -25.45 -18.73 1.52
C TRP A 579 -26.54 -19.81 1.26
N GLY A 580 -27.28 -19.69 0.17
CA GLY A 580 -28.36 -20.58 -0.18
C GLY A 580 -29.70 -20.28 0.48
N SER A 581 -29.79 -19.37 1.48
CA SER A 581 -31.09 -18.92 1.99
C SER A 581 -31.82 -18.04 0.99
N ALA A 582 -33.15 -18.11 1.01
CA ALA A 582 -34.00 -17.32 0.10
C ALA A 582 -33.78 -15.81 0.27
N LEU A 583 -33.81 -15.10 -0.84
CA LEU A 583 -33.74 -13.63 -0.94
C LEU A 583 -34.93 -13.10 -1.71
N PRO A 584 -35.27 -11.79 -1.59
CA PRO A 584 -36.21 -11.13 -2.51
C PRO A 584 -35.74 -11.28 -3.96
N ALA A 585 -36.65 -11.26 -4.91
CA ALA A 585 -36.36 -11.47 -6.34
C ALA A 585 -35.37 -10.44 -6.93
N THR A 586 -35.30 -9.23 -6.34
CA THR A 586 -34.36 -8.18 -6.73
C THR A 586 -33.00 -8.29 -6.07
N HIS A 587 -32.79 -9.27 -5.19
CA HIS A 587 -31.55 -9.44 -4.41
C HIS A 587 -30.81 -10.71 -4.83
N GLY A 588 -29.47 -10.64 -4.79
CA GLY A 588 -28.58 -11.76 -5.05
C GLY A 588 -27.35 -11.72 -4.17
N ARG A 589 -26.71 -12.89 -4.02
CA ARG A 589 -25.41 -13.01 -3.38
C ARG A 589 -24.36 -13.41 -4.39
N GLY A 590 -23.17 -12.82 -4.26
CA GLY A 590 -21.99 -13.21 -5.00
C GLY A 590 -20.80 -13.38 -4.05
N VAL A 591 -19.92 -14.28 -4.41
CA VAL A 591 -18.76 -14.68 -3.61
C VAL A 591 -17.46 -14.47 -4.37
N ALA A 592 -16.41 -14.09 -3.64
CA ALA A 592 -15.04 -14.00 -4.17
C ALA A 592 -14.00 -14.28 -3.08
N LEU A 593 -12.81 -14.67 -3.49
CA LEU A 593 -11.69 -15.05 -2.62
C LEU A 593 -10.38 -14.48 -3.17
N VAL A 594 -9.49 -14.04 -2.30
CA VAL A 594 -8.11 -13.66 -2.66
C VAL A 594 -7.12 -14.11 -1.59
N GLU A 595 -5.91 -14.47 -2.00
CA GLU A 595 -4.74 -14.42 -1.15
C GLU A 595 -3.83 -13.28 -1.62
N ALA A 596 -3.64 -12.26 -0.76
CA ALA A 596 -2.81 -11.12 -1.05
C ALA A 596 -1.96 -10.77 0.18
N PHE A 597 -0.67 -10.53 -0.03
CA PHE A 597 0.27 -10.14 1.02
C PHE A 597 0.30 -11.11 2.22
N GLY A 598 0.10 -12.42 1.99
CA GLY A 598 0.06 -13.47 3.02
C GLY A 598 -1.24 -13.55 3.81
N THR A 599 -2.26 -12.80 3.41
CA THR A 599 -3.60 -12.79 4.02
C THR A 599 -4.62 -13.31 3.02
N ILE A 600 -5.47 -14.22 3.46
CA ILE A 600 -6.60 -14.74 2.70
C ILE A 600 -7.85 -13.97 3.12
N VAL A 601 -8.62 -13.48 2.14
CA VAL A 601 -9.91 -12.80 2.36
C VAL A 601 -10.96 -13.43 1.47
N ALA A 602 -12.04 -13.93 2.06
CA ALA A 602 -13.24 -14.37 1.36
C ALA A 602 -14.38 -13.39 1.64
N GLU A 603 -15.03 -12.89 0.59
CA GLU A 603 -16.13 -11.95 0.71
C GLU A 603 -17.39 -12.49 0.05
N VAL A 604 -18.52 -12.28 0.72
CA VAL A 604 -19.85 -12.47 0.16
C VAL A 604 -20.60 -11.15 0.21
N ALA A 605 -20.96 -10.64 -0.96
CA ALA A 605 -21.77 -9.42 -1.12
C ALA A 605 -23.26 -9.79 -1.33
N GLU A 606 -24.16 -9.09 -0.65
CA GLU A 606 -25.61 -9.12 -0.87
C GLU A 606 -26.03 -7.83 -1.55
N VAL A 607 -26.56 -7.94 -2.77
CA VAL A 607 -26.80 -6.83 -3.70
C VAL A 607 -28.27 -6.82 -4.13
N GLU A 608 -28.85 -5.64 -4.19
CA GLU A 608 -30.13 -5.36 -4.85
C GLU A 608 -29.88 -4.67 -6.19
N VAL A 609 -30.59 -5.10 -7.23
CA VAL A 609 -30.72 -4.36 -8.48
C VAL A 609 -32.15 -3.84 -8.54
N THR A 610 -32.30 -2.50 -8.45
CA THR A 610 -33.64 -1.87 -8.46
C THR A 610 -34.29 -1.91 -9.86
N ALA A 611 -35.57 -1.55 -9.94
CA ALA A 611 -36.28 -1.45 -11.22
C ALA A 611 -35.65 -0.42 -12.17
N GLU A 612 -34.99 0.61 -11.61
CA GLU A 612 -34.25 1.63 -12.36
C GLU A 612 -32.81 1.20 -12.67
N HIS A 613 -32.48 -0.08 -12.43
CA HIS A 613 -31.16 -0.66 -12.66
C HIS A 613 -30.04 -0.03 -11.80
N ILE A 614 -30.39 0.48 -10.61
CA ILE A 614 -29.41 0.98 -9.63
C ILE A 614 -28.91 -0.19 -8.78
N ILE A 615 -27.59 -0.27 -8.66
CA ILE A 615 -26.93 -1.28 -7.82
C ILE A 615 -26.85 -0.75 -6.38
N LYS A 616 -27.43 -1.50 -5.43
CA LYS A 616 -27.29 -1.24 -3.99
C LYS A 616 -26.65 -2.43 -3.31
N VAL A 617 -25.55 -2.19 -2.61
CA VAL A 617 -24.89 -3.23 -1.80
C VAL A 617 -25.34 -3.07 -0.36
N HIS A 618 -26.12 -4.03 0.14
CA HIS A 618 -26.70 -3.96 1.48
C HIS A 618 -25.78 -4.48 2.56
N ARG A 619 -25.07 -5.57 2.25
CA ARG A 619 -24.26 -6.28 3.22
C ARG A 619 -23.04 -6.90 2.55
N VAL A 620 -21.88 -6.87 3.28
CA VAL A 620 -20.69 -7.64 2.93
C VAL A 620 -20.25 -8.43 4.15
N VAL A 621 -20.05 -9.73 3.96
CA VAL A 621 -19.42 -10.61 4.96
C VAL A 621 -18.01 -10.91 4.51
N ALA A 622 -17.02 -10.53 5.30
CA ALA A 622 -15.60 -10.78 5.04
C ALA A 622 -15.04 -11.74 6.10
N VAL A 623 -14.47 -12.85 5.65
CA VAL A 623 -13.72 -13.78 6.50
C VAL A 623 -12.25 -13.71 6.14
N VAL A 624 -11.41 -13.47 7.15
CA VAL A 624 -10.00 -13.10 6.98
C VAL A 624 -9.11 -14.06 7.74
N ASP A 625 -8.13 -14.65 7.07
CA ASP A 625 -7.03 -15.39 7.68
C ASP A 625 -5.69 -14.72 7.39
N SER A 626 -5.18 -13.98 8.34
CA SER A 626 -3.84 -13.36 8.32
C SER A 626 -2.81 -14.12 9.15
N GLY A 627 -3.11 -15.36 9.51
CA GLY A 627 -2.29 -16.16 10.41
C GLY A 627 -2.54 -15.81 11.88
N ASP A 628 -2.18 -14.60 12.28
CA ASP A 628 -2.42 -14.02 13.60
C ASP A 628 -2.80 -12.53 13.48
N LEU A 629 -3.07 -11.88 14.61
CA LEU A 629 -3.45 -10.48 14.68
C LEU A 629 -2.55 -9.74 15.67
N VAL A 630 -2.13 -8.54 15.30
CA VAL A 630 -1.42 -7.63 16.22
C VAL A 630 -2.43 -6.79 17.00
N ASN A 631 -3.33 -6.09 16.30
CA ASN A 631 -4.42 -5.29 16.88
C ASN A 631 -5.72 -5.61 16.15
N PRO A 632 -6.66 -6.36 16.77
CA PRO A 632 -7.89 -6.82 16.12
C PRO A 632 -8.80 -5.69 15.62
N ASP A 633 -8.96 -4.60 16.38
CA ASP A 633 -9.84 -3.48 16.00
C ASP A 633 -9.27 -2.73 14.82
N THR A 634 -7.96 -2.46 14.83
CA THR A 634 -7.27 -1.83 13.70
C THR A 634 -7.34 -2.71 12.45
N ALA A 635 -7.19 -4.03 12.61
CA ALA A 635 -7.29 -4.98 11.52
C ALA A 635 -8.70 -4.99 10.90
N ALA A 636 -9.75 -5.00 11.73
CA ALA A 636 -11.14 -4.94 11.27
C ALA A 636 -11.40 -3.65 10.49
N ALA A 637 -11.00 -2.50 11.03
CA ALA A 637 -11.14 -1.20 10.38
C ALA A 637 -10.41 -1.13 9.01
N GLN A 638 -9.27 -1.84 8.85
CA GLN A 638 -8.56 -1.90 7.58
C GLN A 638 -9.31 -2.75 6.53
N ILE A 639 -9.93 -3.85 6.92
CA ILE A 639 -10.75 -4.67 6.01
C ILE A 639 -12.02 -3.90 5.61
N GLU A 640 -12.75 -3.32 6.58
CA GLU A 640 -13.94 -2.51 6.33
C GLU A 640 -13.66 -1.34 5.39
N GLY A 641 -12.63 -0.55 5.69
CA GLY A 641 -12.19 0.56 4.84
C GLY A 641 -11.66 0.10 3.48
N GLY A 642 -11.07 -1.10 3.40
CA GLY A 642 -10.66 -1.74 2.14
C GLY A 642 -11.85 -2.07 1.25
N ILE A 643 -12.88 -2.68 1.81
CA ILE A 643 -14.14 -3.03 1.12
C ILE A 643 -14.82 -1.77 0.57
N VAL A 644 -15.00 -0.72 1.39
CA VAL A 644 -15.65 0.53 0.94
C VAL A 644 -14.85 1.24 -0.15
N PHE A 645 -13.50 1.24 -0.03
CA PHE A 645 -12.61 1.80 -1.03
C PHE A 645 -12.69 1.04 -2.37
N GLY A 646 -12.64 -0.30 -2.31
CA GLY A 646 -12.79 -1.17 -3.47
C GLY A 646 -14.17 -1.07 -4.11
N LEU A 647 -15.22 -0.94 -3.29
CA LEU A 647 -16.60 -0.77 -3.76
C LEU A 647 -16.78 0.56 -4.52
N SER A 648 -16.16 1.66 -4.06
CA SER A 648 -16.17 2.94 -4.79
C SER A 648 -15.58 2.77 -6.19
N ALA A 649 -14.45 2.09 -6.29
CA ALA A 649 -13.81 1.79 -7.57
C ALA A 649 -14.67 0.85 -8.44
N ALA A 650 -15.27 -0.20 -7.84
CA ALA A 650 -16.08 -1.17 -8.57
C ALA A 650 -17.37 -0.57 -9.15
N LEU A 651 -18.06 0.29 -8.39
CA LEU A 651 -19.35 0.85 -8.81
C LEU A 651 -19.20 2.07 -9.73
N PHE A 652 -18.23 2.96 -9.45
CA PHE A 652 -18.22 4.31 -10.02
C PHE A 652 -16.87 4.74 -10.59
N GLY A 653 -15.76 4.20 -10.06
CA GLY A 653 -14.41 4.70 -10.34
C GLY A 653 -14.01 4.54 -11.81
N GLN A 654 -13.80 5.66 -12.50
CA GLN A 654 -13.31 5.69 -13.88
C GLN A 654 -12.60 7.01 -14.16
N ILE A 655 -11.41 6.94 -14.70
CA ILE A 655 -10.72 8.05 -15.35
C ILE A 655 -10.74 7.81 -16.85
N THR A 656 -11.25 8.78 -17.59
CA THR A 656 -11.39 8.78 -19.04
C THR A 656 -10.37 9.71 -19.66
N ILE A 657 -9.77 9.29 -20.76
CA ILE A 657 -8.84 10.10 -21.56
C ILE A 657 -9.54 10.54 -22.84
N GLU A 658 -9.56 11.86 -23.08
CA GLU A 658 -10.05 12.46 -24.33
C GLU A 658 -9.05 13.51 -24.81
N LYS A 659 -8.69 13.45 -26.08
CA LYS A 659 -7.69 14.37 -26.67
C LYS A 659 -6.40 14.44 -25.83
N GLY A 660 -5.91 13.28 -25.36
CA GLY A 660 -4.75 13.14 -24.52
C GLY A 660 -4.90 13.58 -23.04
N ARG A 661 -6.05 14.12 -22.65
CA ARG A 661 -6.31 14.74 -21.35
C ARG A 661 -7.20 13.87 -20.49
N VAL A 662 -7.04 13.99 -19.19
CA VAL A 662 -7.98 13.43 -18.21
C VAL A 662 -9.25 14.28 -18.19
N VAL A 663 -10.41 13.59 -18.24
CA VAL A 663 -11.73 14.24 -18.26
C VAL A 663 -12.18 14.59 -16.83
N GLN A 664 -12.14 13.61 -15.93
CA GLN A 664 -12.60 13.79 -14.56
C GLN A 664 -11.71 14.78 -13.80
N SER A 665 -12.34 15.57 -12.95
CA SER A 665 -11.67 16.68 -12.28
C SER A 665 -11.91 16.74 -10.78
N ASN A 666 -13.11 16.32 -10.30
CA ASN A 666 -13.47 16.46 -8.89
C ASN A 666 -14.54 15.39 -8.52
N PHE A 667 -15.00 15.36 -7.28
CA PHE A 667 -15.96 14.37 -6.77
C PHE A 667 -17.36 14.45 -7.42
N HIS A 668 -17.68 15.48 -8.18
CA HIS A 668 -18.93 15.56 -8.95
C HIS A 668 -18.91 14.68 -10.21
N ASP A 669 -17.72 14.42 -10.78
CA ASP A 669 -17.50 13.59 -11.98
C ASP A 669 -16.60 12.35 -11.70
N TYR A 670 -16.09 12.22 -10.47
CA TYR A 670 -15.43 11.04 -9.92
C TYR A 670 -16.11 10.64 -8.60
N PRO A 671 -17.33 10.08 -8.64
CA PRO A 671 -18.10 9.81 -7.44
C PRO A 671 -17.55 8.64 -6.63
N MET A 672 -17.82 8.67 -5.33
CA MET A 672 -17.38 7.67 -4.36
C MET A 672 -18.57 7.17 -3.53
N VAL A 673 -18.43 6.00 -2.92
CA VAL A 673 -19.36 5.52 -1.90
C VAL A 673 -19.39 6.50 -0.74
N THR A 674 -20.59 6.92 -0.35
CA THR A 674 -20.85 7.81 0.79
C THR A 674 -21.39 7.02 1.98
N LEU A 675 -21.51 7.64 3.13
CA LEU A 675 -22.11 7.00 4.32
C LEU A 675 -23.56 6.52 4.03
N ALA A 676 -24.30 7.25 3.19
CA ALA A 676 -25.69 6.91 2.86
C ALA A 676 -25.85 5.65 2.02
N ASN A 677 -24.86 5.27 1.22
CA ASN A 677 -24.89 4.08 0.36
C ASN A 677 -23.80 3.06 0.69
N SER A 678 -23.12 3.22 1.84
CA SER A 678 -22.17 2.24 2.33
C SER A 678 -22.89 0.98 2.87
N PRO A 679 -22.41 -0.23 2.51
CA PRO A 679 -22.98 -1.46 3.02
C PRO A 679 -22.70 -1.67 4.51
N ARG A 680 -23.50 -2.52 5.16
CA ARG A 680 -23.11 -3.08 6.46
C ARG A 680 -22.04 -4.14 6.24
N VAL A 681 -20.85 -3.91 6.78
CA VAL A 681 -19.73 -4.88 6.71
C VAL A 681 -19.66 -5.68 8.00
N THR A 682 -19.43 -6.99 7.86
CA THR A 682 -19.16 -7.90 9.00
C THR A 682 -17.81 -8.58 8.75
N VAL A 683 -16.84 -8.33 9.61
CA VAL A 683 -15.51 -8.95 9.53
C VAL A 683 -15.38 -10.07 10.57
N LYS A 684 -14.86 -11.21 10.14
CA LYS A 684 -14.54 -12.34 11.02
C LYS A 684 -13.14 -12.85 10.75
N PHE A 685 -12.31 -12.93 11.78
CA PHE A 685 -10.94 -13.45 11.68
C PHE A 685 -10.88 -14.95 11.99
N ILE A 686 -10.04 -15.66 11.24
CA ILE A 686 -9.54 -17.00 11.51
C ILE A 686 -8.08 -16.86 11.98
N ARG A 687 -7.77 -17.42 13.14
CA ARG A 687 -6.40 -17.48 13.68
C ARG A 687 -5.80 -18.85 13.36
N SER A 688 -5.22 -18.99 12.18
CA SER A 688 -4.68 -20.27 11.70
C SER A 688 -3.30 -20.62 12.26
N GLY A 689 -2.63 -19.68 12.91
CA GLY A 689 -1.25 -19.85 13.36
C GLY A 689 -0.20 -19.71 12.27
N ALA A 690 -0.59 -19.40 11.04
CA ALA A 690 0.34 -19.06 9.96
C ALA A 690 1.16 -17.80 10.29
N PRO A 691 2.25 -17.52 9.56
CA PRO A 691 2.97 -16.26 9.68
C PRO A 691 2.04 -15.05 9.49
N LEU A 692 2.34 -13.94 10.18
CA LEU A 692 1.58 -12.69 10.06
C LEU A 692 1.52 -12.21 8.61
N GLY A 693 0.30 -12.07 8.09
CA GLY A 693 -0.01 -11.42 6.82
C GLY A 693 -0.19 -9.92 6.95
N GLY A 694 -0.17 -9.22 5.83
CA GLY A 694 -0.51 -7.80 5.75
C GLY A 694 -2.03 -7.58 5.80
N MET A 695 -2.47 -6.45 6.36
CA MET A 695 -3.90 -6.20 6.60
C MET A 695 -4.44 -4.93 5.90
N GLY A 696 -3.55 -4.02 5.46
CA GLY A 696 -3.96 -2.72 4.93
C GLY A 696 -4.64 -2.76 3.56
N GLU A 697 -4.46 -3.82 2.78
CA GLU A 697 -4.82 -3.89 1.37
C GLU A 697 -5.74 -5.07 1.00
N PRO A 698 -5.68 -6.26 1.64
CA PRO A 698 -6.38 -7.46 1.15
C PRO A 698 -7.90 -7.39 1.12
N GLY A 699 -8.54 -6.47 1.86
CA GLY A 699 -9.99 -6.25 1.81
C GLY A 699 -10.49 -5.49 0.56
N VAL A 700 -9.58 -5.03 -0.33
CA VAL A 700 -9.98 -4.30 -1.55
C VAL A 700 -10.34 -5.24 -2.71
N PRO A 701 -9.54 -6.28 -3.02
CA PRO A 701 -9.70 -7.03 -4.27
C PRO A 701 -10.99 -7.82 -4.42
N PRO A 702 -11.54 -8.52 -3.38
CA PRO A 702 -12.66 -9.43 -3.61
C PRO A 702 -14.00 -8.73 -3.83
N ILE A 703 -14.15 -7.45 -3.44
CA ILE A 703 -15.47 -6.80 -3.47
C ILE A 703 -16.01 -6.62 -4.89
N ALA A 704 -15.15 -6.25 -5.85
CA ALA A 704 -15.60 -6.03 -7.22
C ALA A 704 -16.18 -7.30 -7.86
N PRO A 705 -15.50 -8.46 -7.84
CA PRO A 705 -16.08 -9.69 -8.37
C PRO A 705 -17.25 -10.21 -7.51
N ALA A 706 -17.24 -10.07 -6.19
CA ALA A 706 -18.37 -10.47 -5.35
C ALA A 706 -19.65 -9.71 -5.74
N VAL A 707 -19.56 -8.39 -5.97
CA VAL A 707 -20.69 -7.58 -6.44
C VAL A 707 -21.10 -7.95 -7.87
N ALA A 708 -20.16 -8.13 -8.80
CA ALA A 708 -20.45 -8.52 -10.19
C ALA A 708 -21.16 -9.89 -10.26
N ASN A 709 -20.74 -10.86 -9.46
CA ASN A 709 -21.34 -12.19 -9.36
C ASN A 709 -22.73 -12.12 -8.73
N ALA A 710 -22.96 -11.25 -7.73
CA ALA A 710 -24.28 -11.01 -7.16
C ALA A 710 -25.26 -10.39 -8.19
N ILE A 711 -24.80 -9.42 -8.98
CA ILE A 711 -25.61 -8.82 -10.05
C ILE A 711 -26.00 -9.89 -11.09
N PHE A 712 -25.07 -10.77 -11.45
CA PHE A 712 -25.38 -11.88 -12.35
C PHE A 712 -26.46 -12.80 -11.76
N ALA A 713 -26.39 -13.12 -10.49
CA ALA A 713 -27.38 -13.96 -9.82
C ALA A 713 -28.80 -13.34 -9.85
N VAL A 714 -28.92 -11.99 -9.87
CA VAL A 714 -30.20 -11.28 -9.98
C VAL A 714 -30.66 -11.17 -11.43
N THR A 715 -29.76 -10.78 -12.34
CA THR A 715 -30.11 -10.27 -13.67
C THR A 715 -29.83 -11.24 -14.81
N GLY A 716 -29.04 -12.29 -14.55
CA GLY A 716 -28.48 -13.16 -15.62
C GLY A 716 -27.47 -12.47 -16.54
N LYS A 717 -27.06 -11.21 -16.26
CA LYS A 717 -26.13 -10.43 -17.10
C LYS A 717 -24.72 -10.48 -16.53
N ARG A 718 -23.76 -10.97 -17.32
CA ARG A 718 -22.34 -10.94 -16.96
C ARG A 718 -21.77 -9.55 -17.22
N LEU A 719 -21.33 -8.88 -16.16
CA LEU A 719 -20.63 -7.61 -16.24
C LEU A 719 -19.12 -7.87 -16.21
N ARG A 720 -18.45 -7.63 -17.32
CA ARG A 720 -17.04 -7.91 -17.52
C ARG A 720 -16.17 -6.64 -17.61
N GLN A 721 -16.77 -5.51 -17.34
CA GLN A 721 -16.09 -4.22 -17.36
C GLN A 721 -16.43 -3.40 -16.10
N LEU A 722 -15.46 -2.70 -15.55
CA LEU A 722 -15.67 -1.70 -14.50
C LEU A 722 -15.78 -0.30 -15.13
N PRO A 723 -16.53 0.62 -14.53
CA PRO A 723 -17.36 0.47 -13.33
C PRO A 723 -18.70 -0.22 -13.61
N LEU A 724 -19.18 -1.00 -12.64
CA LEU A 724 -20.36 -1.89 -12.79
C LEU A 724 -21.66 -1.14 -13.03
N GLN A 725 -21.87 0.01 -12.38
CA GLN A 725 -23.11 0.79 -12.51
C GLN A 725 -23.31 1.27 -13.96
N ALA A 726 -22.28 1.80 -14.57
CA ALA A 726 -22.35 2.28 -15.97
C ALA A 726 -22.55 1.11 -16.94
N GLN A 727 -21.87 -0.01 -16.71
CA GLN A 727 -22.01 -1.18 -17.55
C GLN A 727 -23.41 -1.82 -17.46
N LEU A 728 -23.98 -1.90 -16.25
CA LEU A 728 -25.34 -2.42 -16.06
C LEU A 728 -26.37 -1.57 -16.82
N LEU A 729 -26.30 -0.25 -16.67
CA LEU A 729 -27.18 0.66 -17.39
C LEU A 729 -27.10 0.49 -18.92
N SER A 730 -25.88 0.39 -19.46
CA SER A 730 -25.65 0.14 -20.89
C SER A 730 -26.22 -1.22 -21.34
N ALA A 731 -25.99 -2.29 -20.56
CA ALA A 731 -26.46 -3.64 -20.88
C ALA A 731 -28.01 -3.77 -20.86
N MET A 732 -28.69 -2.96 -20.05
CA MET A 732 -30.13 -2.96 -19.95
C MET A 732 -30.78 -2.07 -21.03
N SER A 733 -30.15 -0.93 -21.38
CA SER A 733 -30.64 -0.02 -22.44
C SER A 733 -30.56 -0.63 -23.86
N SER A 734 -29.64 -1.55 -24.10
CA SER A 734 -29.49 -2.23 -25.41
C SER A 734 -30.57 -3.28 -25.68
N MET A 735 -31.50 -3.51 -24.74
CA MET A 735 -32.60 -4.47 -24.83
C MET A 735 -33.99 -3.81 -24.90
N ALA A 736 -34.09 -2.53 -24.58
CA ALA A 736 -35.27 -1.70 -24.74
C ALA A 736 -35.30 -1.09 -26.16
#